data_d215616ac685241ea5e274ff376a7071
#
_entry.id   d215616ac685241ea5e274ff376a7071
#
_cell.length_a   1.000
_cell.length_b   1.000
_cell.length_c   1.000
_cell.angle_alpha   90.00
_cell.angle_beta   90.00
_cell.angle_gamma   90.00
#
_symmetry.space_group_name_H-M   'P 1'
#
loop_
_entity.id
_entity.type
_entity.pdbx_description
1 polymer ?
#
loop_
_entity_poly.entity_id
_entity_poly.type
_entity_poly.pdbx_seq_one_letter_code
_entity_poly.pdbx_strand_id
1 'polypeptide(L)'
;MIRTTAAALAPLLAMFGMMALPAMPAAAAPQQQQIADRAREVARQMAICPVKANPAQLDAGLVRPNTDVKFEAVLLNTLDRPVTCVRSSPSCTCTTVDMLGKVIPAGGTLTVPLSMRTSGATGEKTAQVVLMFKDVPGLVELGIRAEVTYPVRAFQMNPGPDGKPRRDPFINAYDIKSNVAGEVTVESIDGAPFRVLSVGGQPAQFVDFDPVNQGPRESYRVRYDFSRLPCDQVPKYLVIETDRADARLIDLRVRHECTRINPAFSFAQFRENLGVLAPGETRMFEFEIKHANGVRIDAVNSTDPRLDSRLVGQKAGAEDGLLVTVAVTAKADASGLVLAPLRFVGVGPDPKRPVPPGQPVATTPRESDFLVYAKIERAAPKLEAKPVSQAEIAVPDAVRTAVLAPPAPAMDARIKADRITRLGDPSVPGRVLRPLPVVMRIADRAEEVPMDPARFAAARAAVTKGLGYLRTTQGPDGGWMQGSAAKATDQAAPSTAVPSAVTGLALKAFAQAGFTGKSDAAARKALDYVVARTMVGGEFRPDQSGGLANYVASMVLMGLAAQQDDSLVRPVEAIRTWLVRNQWDQEEGIGPNADWFGGAGYGNHGRPDLSNTQLMLDALHDAGVSTDDPAVQRALVFVARTQNTKANDATWAQKGSGDGGFVYTPSNGGESFASDAAGEGRYGEKMPEGTRSLRSYGSMTYAGFKSLLYAGLSKDDPRVTAAWDWIRRNYTFAENPGLGQQGRYYYLHAAARAMFAANTASVVPLDAKASGEGAARNWRNDLVDALLGTQREDGSWVNGADRWQEGQPELVTAYAVLALEEALKPVTQGD
;
A
#
# COMPACT_ATOMS: atom_id res chain seq x y z
N MET A 1 -39.18 24.46 33.99
CA MET A 1 -39.87 24.29 32.71
C MET A 1 -38.88 23.92 31.67
N ILE A 2 -38.65 22.65 31.52
CA ILE A 2 -37.75 22.07 30.52
C ILE A 2 -38.66 21.27 29.60
N ARG A 3 -38.82 21.70 28.37
CA ARG A 3 -39.44 20.88 27.31
C ARG A 3 -38.35 20.33 26.40
N THR A 4 -38.22 19.05 26.48
CA THR A 4 -37.49 18.12 25.63
C THR A 4 -37.81 18.26 24.15
N THR A 5 -36.81 18.39 23.32
CA THR A 5 -36.87 18.15 21.87
C THR A 5 -36.38 16.74 21.57
N ALA A 6 -37.28 15.83 21.47
CA ALA A 6 -37.11 14.52 20.83
C ALA A 6 -37.59 14.63 19.38
N ALA A 7 -36.73 14.94 18.46
CA ALA A 7 -37.02 14.92 17.01
C ALA A 7 -35.73 14.91 16.22
N ALA A 8 -35.12 13.72 15.99
CA ALA A 8 -34.20 13.46 14.91
C ALA A 8 -33.82 11.97 14.79
N LEU A 9 -34.86 11.09 14.64
CA LEU A 9 -34.60 9.67 14.35
C LEU A 9 -35.61 9.04 13.39
N ALA A 10 -36.17 9.84 12.49
CA ALA A 10 -37.18 9.34 11.56
C ALA A 10 -37.04 9.90 10.14
N PRO A 11 -35.87 9.72 9.46
CA PRO A 11 -35.96 9.63 8.01
C PRO A 11 -35.18 8.48 7.36
N LEU A 12 -34.72 7.44 8.06
CA LEU A 12 -34.03 6.31 7.39
C LEU A 12 -34.94 5.10 7.12
N LEU A 13 -36.17 5.08 7.61
CA LEU A 13 -37.12 4.03 7.30
C LEU A 13 -38.05 4.32 6.12
N ALA A 14 -37.93 5.48 5.48
CA ALA A 14 -38.80 5.89 4.38
C ALA A 14 -38.19 5.71 2.97
N MET A 15 -36.98 5.18 2.82
CA MET A 15 -36.36 4.90 1.50
C MET A 15 -36.55 3.46 1.00
N PHE A 16 -37.24 2.59 1.74
CA PHE A 16 -37.71 1.29 1.24
C PHE A 16 -39.21 1.32 0.90
N GLY A 17 -39.74 2.48 0.57
CA GLY A 17 -41.09 2.69 0.10
C GLY A 17 -41.22 2.33 -1.37
N MET A 18 -41.93 1.21 -1.62
CA MET A 18 -42.76 0.94 -2.78
C MET A 18 -42.18 1.23 -4.17
N MET A 19 -41.23 0.40 -4.62
CA MET A 19 -41.21 0.05 -6.05
C MET A 19 -42.13 -1.13 -6.25
N ALA A 20 -43.19 -0.92 -7.01
CA ALA A 20 -44.07 -1.98 -7.46
C ALA A 20 -43.28 -2.95 -8.32
N LEU A 21 -42.98 -4.13 -7.78
CA LEU A 21 -42.36 -5.23 -8.53
C LEU A 21 -43.41 -5.81 -9.47
N PRO A 22 -43.04 -6.14 -10.71
CA PRO A 22 -43.93 -6.88 -11.60
C PRO A 22 -44.25 -8.24 -10.98
N ALA A 23 -45.50 -8.67 -11.12
CA ALA A 23 -46.05 -9.92 -10.58
C ALA A 23 -45.18 -11.11 -10.99
N MET A 24 -44.43 -11.66 -10.04
CA MET A 24 -43.64 -12.89 -10.18
C MET A 24 -44.55 -14.12 -10.02
N PRO A 25 -44.20 -15.26 -10.62
CA PRO A 25 -45.04 -16.47 -10.50
C PRO A 25 -45.14 -16.92 -9.05
N ALA A 26 -46.35 -17.43 -8.70
CA ALA A 26 -46.80 -17.73 -7.34
C ALA A 26 -45.93 -18.70 -6.50
N ALA A 27 -44.92 -19.32 -7.08
CA ALA A 27 -44.01 -20.23 -6.36
C ALA A 27 -42.81 -19.54 -5.63
N ALA A 28 -42.49 -18.27 -5.93
CA ALA A 28 -41.39 -17.54 -5.32
C ALA A 28 -41.82 -16.77 -4.03
N ALA A 29 -43.10 -16.57 -3.81
CA ALA A 29 -43.63 -15.79 -2.69
C ALA A 29 -43.30 -16.34 -1.28
N PRO A 30 -43.31 -17.67 -1.02
CA PRO A 30 -43.01 -18.19 0.31
C PRO A 30 -41.56 -17.97 0.74
N GLN A 31 -40.61 -18.06 -0.19
CA GLN A 31 -39.18 -17.93 0.11
C GLN A 31 -38.79 -16.46 0.36
N GLN A 32 -39.36 -15.53 -0.38
CA GLN A 32 -39.17 -14.09 -0.11
C GLN A 32 -39.78 -13.67 1.21
N GLN A 33 -40.96 -14.19 1.56
CA GLN A 33 -41.57 -13.94 2.84
C GLN A 33 -40.72 -14.47 4.01
N GLN A 34 -40.20 -15.68 3.90
CA GLN A 34 -39.27 -16.25 4.91
C GLN A 34 -38.02 -15.42 5.09
N ILE A 35 -37.42 -14.93 4.01
CA ILE A 35 -36.25 -14.04 4.07
C ILE A 35 -36.60 -12.72 4.78
N ALA A 36 -37.74 -12.12 4.44
CA ALA A 36 -38.19 -10.90 5.07
C ALA A 36 -38.51 -11.08 6.57
N ASP A 37 -39.12 -12.21 6.93
CA ASP A 37 -39.46 -12.51 8.32
C ASP A 37 -38.17 -12.79 9.15
N ARG A 38 -37.17 -13.45 8.55
CA ARG A 38 -35.85 -13.67 9.18
C ARG A 38 -35.12 -12.33 9.38
N ALA A 39 -35.14 -11.45 8.41
CA ALA A 39 -34.52 -10.12 8.52
C ALA A 39 -35.19 -9.27 9.62
N ARG A 40 -36.52 -9.34 9.74
CA ARG A 40 -37.25 -8.66 10.82
C ARG A 40 -36.89 -9.22 12.19
N GLU A 41 -36.79 -10.55 12.31
CA GLU A 41 -36.42 -11.19 13.57
C GLU A 41 -34.99 -10.83 13.99
N VAL A 42 -34.01 -10.86 13.06
CA VAL A 42 -32.66 -10.42 13.34
C VAL A 42 -32.63 -8.96 13.78
N ALA A 43 -33.34 -8.07 13.10
CA ALA A 43 -33.43 -6.66 13.48
C ALA A 43 -34.02 -6.48 14.89
N ARG A 44 -35.01 -7.28 15.25
CA ARG A 44 -35.60 -7.30 16.61
C ARG A 44 -34.58 -7.76 17.65
N GLN A 45 -33.83 -8.82 17.36
CA GLN A 45 -32.80 -9.36 18.25
C GLN A 45 -31.63 -8.37 18.44
N MET A 46 -31.25 -7.66 17.39
CA MET A 46 -30.23 -6.58 17.47
C MET A 46 -30.72 -5.39 18.31
N ALA A 47 -32.00 -5.06 18.20
CA ALA A 47 -32.59 -3.93 18.93
C ALA A 47 -32.59 -4.15 20.45
N ILE A 48 -32.89 -5.37 20.91
CA ILE A 48 -32.92 -5.71 22.33
C ILE A 48 -31.54 -6.02 22.93
N CYS A 49 -30.52 -6.28 22.11
CA CYS A 49 -29.18 -6.57 22.61
C CYS A 49 -28.56 -5.29 23.21
N PRO A 50 -28.08 -5.31 24.46
CA PRO A 50 -27.41 -4.15 25.07
C PRO A 50 -25.97 -3.99 24.61
N VAL A 51 -25.39 -4.93 23.87
CA VAL A 51 -24.11 -4.74 23.18
C VAL A 51 -24.41 -4.15 21.81
N LYS A 52 -23.75 -3.03 21.49
CA LYS A 52 -23.93 -2.30 20.23
C LYS A 52 -22.64 -2.31 19.43
N ALA A 53 -22.75 -2.43 18.11
CA ALA A 53 -21.61 -2.35 17.19
C ALA A 53 -21.58 -1.00 16.46
N ASN A 54 -20.39 -0.45 16.29
CA ASN A 54 -20.14 0.75 15.48
C ASN A 54 -18.81 0.65 14.74
N PRO A 55 -18.83 0.64 13.38
CA PRO A 55 -20.03 0.45 12.56
C PRO A 55 -20.52 -0.99 12.59
N ALA A 56 -21.83 -1.20 12.42
CA ALA A 56 -22.42 -2.53 12.25
C ALA A 56 -22.36 -3.04 10.81
N GLN A 57 -22.15 -2.15 9.85
CA GLN A 57 -21.94 -2.45 8.42
C GLN A 57 -20.54 -1.96 8.01
N LEU A 58 -19.74 -2.86 7.49
CA LEU A 58 -18.35 -2.67 7.13
C LEU A 58 -18.22 -2.82 5.61
N ASP A 59 -17.85 -1.77 4.89
CA ASP A 59 -17.68 -1.78 3.45
C ASP A 59 -16.21 -1.47 3.11
N ALA A 60 -15.55 -2.40 2.44
CA ALA A 60 -14.18 -2.23 1.97
C ALA A 60 -14.09 -1.49 0.62
N GLY A 61 -15.24 -1.20 -0.01
CA GLY A 61 -15.25 -0.66 -1.37
C GLY A 61 -14.68 -1.63 -2.39
N LEU A 62 -13.89 -1.11 -3.32
CA LEU A 62 -13.25 -1.90 -4.39
C LEU A 62 -12.01 -2.62 -3.84
N VAL A 63 -11.96 -3.94 -3.98
CA VAL A 63 -10.85 -4.78 -3.55
C VAL A 63 -10.41 -5.71 -4.66
N ARG A 64 -9.14 -6.11 -4.66
CA ARG A 64 -8.60 -7.04 -5.65
C ARG A 64 -9.04 -8.49 -5.35
N PRO A 65 -9.14 -9.34 -6.39
CA PRO A 65 -9.29 -10.78 -6.19
C PRO A 65 -8.11 -11.37 -5.39
N ASN A 66 -8.36 -12.47 -4.67
CA ASN A 66 -7.37 -13.21 -3.89
C ASN A 66 -6.65 -12.36 -2.82
N THR A 67 -7.36 -11.40 -2.22
CA THR A 67 -6.83 -10.50 -1.18
C THR A 67 -7.49 -10.78 0.16
N ASP A 68 -6.73 -10.65 1.25
CA ASP A 68 -7.25 -10.66 2.61
C ASP A 68 -7.60 -9.22 3.02
N VAL A 69 -8.90 -8.94 3.09
CA VAL A 69 -9.45 -7.64 3.46
C VAL A 69 -9.67 -7.60 4.96
N LYS A 70 -9.11 -6.60 5.63
CA LYS A 70 -9.22 -6.42 7.08
C LYS A 70 -10.27 -5.36 7.39
N PHE A 71 -11.03 -5.61 8.45
CA PHE A 71 -12.05 -4.72 8.97
C PHE A 71 -11.93 -4.61 10.48
N GLU A 72 -12.45 -3.53 11.02
CA GLU A 72 -12.55 -3.31 12.47
C GLU A 72 -13.93 -2.78 12.81
N ALA A 73 -14.57 -3.36 13.81
CA ALA A 73 -15.79 -2.88 14.42
C ALA A 73 -15.57 -2.68 15.91
N VAL A 74 -16.19 -1.66 16.49
CA VAL A 74 -16.14 -1.43 17.92
C VAL A 74 -17.45 -1.88 18.54
N LEU A 75 -17.36 -2.78 19.52
CA LEU A 75 -18.51 -3.20 20.33
C LEU A 75 -18.53 -2.39 21.61
N LEU A 76 -19.68 -1.82 21.94
CA LEU A 76 -19.95 -1.11 23.20
C LEU A 76 -20.88 -1.95 24.07
N ASN A 77 -20.46 -2.28 25.26
CA ASN A 77 -21.31 -2.89 26.29
C ASN A 77 -22.00 -1.78 27.10
N THR A 78 -23.32 -1.68 27.02
CA THR A 78 -24.07 -0.65 27.75
C THR A 78 -24.51 -1.09 29.15
N LEU A 79 -24.14 -2.31 29.57
CA LEU A 79 -24.47 -2.83 30.91
C LEU A 79 -23.40 -2.38 31.94
N ASP A 80 -23.80 -2.39 33.19
CA ASP A 80 -22.96 -2.11 34.37
C ASP A 80 -22.09 -3.33 34.80
N ARG A 81 -22.13 -4.43 34.05
CA ARG A 81 -21.38 -5.66 34.26
C ARG A 81 -20.63 -6.09 32.99
N PRO A 82 -19.51 -6.80 33.11
CA PRO A 82 -18.81 -7.33 31.95
C PRO A 82 -19.64 -8.40 31.25
N VAL A 83 -19.48 -8.53 29.92
CA VAL A 83 -20.15 -9.54 29.10
C VAL A 83 -19.11 -10.36 28.32
N THR A 84 -19.34 -11.67 28.23
CA THR A 84 -18.45 -12.59 27.53
C THR A 84 -19.10 -13.08 26.25
N CYS A 85 -18.41 -13.05 25.13
CA CYS A 85 -18.89 -13.61 23.87
C CYS A 85 -18.86 -15.14 23.94
N VAL A 86 -20.03 -15.77 23.79
CA VAL A 86 -20.21 -17.24 23.85
C VAL A 86 -20.46 -17.87 22.48
N ARG A 87 -20.77 -17.05 21.48
CA ARG A 87 -20.92 -17.50 20.09
C ARG A 87 -20.39 -16.43 19.14
N SER A 88 -19.57 -16.88 18.20
CA SER A 88 -19.05 -16.10 17.09
C SER A 88 -19.18 -16.95 15.83
N SER A 89 -20.10 -16.56 14.94
CA SER A 89 -20.49 -17.37 13.78
C SER A 89 -20.43 -16.52 12.51
N PRO A 90 -19.35 -16.63 11.72
CA PRO A 90 -19.33 -16.05 10.38
C PRO A 90 -20.20 -16.85 9.41
N SER A 91 -20.81 -16.18 8.44
CA SER A 91 -21.68 -16.81 7.43
C SER A 91 -20.92 -17.50 6.30
N CYS A 92 -19.58 -17.35 6.23
CA CYS A 92 -18.73 -18.05 5.27
C CYS A 92 -17.38 -18.39 5.90
N THR A 93 -16.72 -19.42 5.38
CA THR A 93 -15.33 -19.78 5.74
C THR A 93 -14.31 -18.75 5.30
N CYS A 94 -14.71 -17.87 4.38
CA CYS A 94 -13.88 -16.77 3.89
C CYS A 94 -13.71 -15.63 4.91
N THR A 95 -14.48 -15.64 6.01
CA THR A 95 -14.43 -14.59 7.03
C THR A 95 -13.92 -15.16 8.34
N THR A 96 -12.93 -14.49 8.93
CA THR A 96 -12.40 -14.83 10.25
C THR A 96 -12.70 -13.73 11.24
N VAL A 97 -13.02 -14.14 12.46
CA VAL A 97 -13.29 -13.27 13.60
C VAL A 97 -12.87 -13.98 14.89
N ASP A 98 -12.05 -13.33 15.69
CA ASP A 98 -11.61 -13.86 16.98
C ASP A 98 -12.36 -13.17 18.12
N MET A 99 -13.55 -13.68 18.44
CA MET A 99 -14.39 -13.11 19.50
C MET A 99 -14.81 -14.11 20.57
N LEU A 100 -14.74 -15.40 20.30
CA LEU A 100 -15.18 -16.43 21.25
C LEU A 100 -14.37 -16.34 22.55
N GLY A 101 -15.07 -16.21 23.68
CA GLY A 101 -14.46 -16.09 25.01
C GLY A 101 -13.95 -14.68 25.35
N LYS A 102 -13.94 -13.73 24.44
CA LYS A 102 -13.56 -12.34 24.73
C LYS A 102 -14.57 -11.67 25.64
N VAL A 103 -14.08 -10.79 26.52
CA VAL A 103 -14.87 -10.07 27.51
C VAL A 103 -14.92 -8.60 27.17
N ILE A 104 -16.12 -8.01 27.18
CA ILE A 104 -16.29 -6.56 27.07
C ILE A 104 -16.56 -6.02 28.48
N PRO A 105 -15.76 -5.10 29.02
CA PRO A 105 -15.93 -4.54 30.36
C PRO A 105 -17.30 -3.85 30.53
N ALA A 106 -17.71 -3.67 31.77
CA ALA A 106 -18.91 -2.91 32.12
C ALA A 106 -18.83 -1.48 31.59
N GLY A 107 -19.79 -1.03 30.82
CA GLY A 107 -19.80 0.29 30.18
C GLY A 107 -18.66 0.53 29.18
N GLY A 108 -17.85 -0.49 28.88
CA GLY A 108 -16.63 -0.40 28.08
C GLY A 108 -16.82 -0.80 26.63
N THR A 109 -15.74 -0.67 25.87
CA THR A 109 -15.69 -1.03 24.45
C THR A 109 -14.68 -2.12 24.18
N LEU A 110 -14.84 -2.83 23.05
CA LEU A 110 -13.90 -3.80 22.53
C LEU A 110 -13.83 -3.66 21.00
N THR A 111 -12.62 -3.46 20.47
CA THR A 111 -12.41 -3.50 19.02
C THR A 111 -12.33 -4.95 18.55
N VAL A 112 -13.11 -5.28 17.53
CA VAL A 112 -13.19 -6.60 16.91
C VAL A 112 -12.48 -6.53 15.57
N PRO A 113 -11.32 -7.17 15.43
CA PRO A 113 -10.70 -7.37 14.14
C PRO A 113 -11.42 -8.49 13.39
N LEU A 114 -11.74 -8.22 12.12
CA LEU A 114 -12.32 -9.19 11.21
C LEU A 114 -11.47 -9.23 9.94
N SER A 115 -11.43 -10.37 9.27
CA SER A 115 -10.87 -10.42 7.92
C SER A 115 -11.76 -11.24 7.00
N MET A 116 -11.82 -10.82 5.73
CA MET A 116 -12.52 -11.54 4.69
C MET A 116 -11.55 -11.81 3.54
N ARG A 117 -11.36 -13.08 3.20
CA ARG A 117 -10.57 -13.47 2.04
C ARG A 117 -11.44 -13.40 0.78
N THR A 118 -11.01 -12.62 -0.20
CA THR A 118 -11.65 -12.60 -1.51
C THR A 118 -11.17 -13.79 -2.35
N SER A 119 -12.05 -14.33 -3.19
CA SER A 119 -11.68 -15.37 -4.17
C SER A 119 -11.22 -14.73 -5.48
N GLY A 120 -10.77 -15.53 -6.44
CA GLY A 120 -10.49 -15.10 -7.81
C GLY A 120 -11.73 -14.60 -8.58
N ALA A 121 -12.94 -14.82 -8.05
CA ALA A 121 -14.18 -14.36 -8.67
C ALA A 121 -14.43 -12.89 -8.39
N THR A 122 -14.72 -12.13 -9.45
CA THR A 122 -15.14 -10.72 -9.39
C THR A 122 -16.62 -10.59 -9.03
N GLY A 123 -17.00 -9.47 -8.47
CA GLY A 123 -18.36 -9.13 -8.08
C GLY A 123 -18.50 -8.76 -6.59
N GLU A 124 -19.71 -8.46 -6.21
CA GLU A 124 -20.00 -8.14 -4.80
C GLU A 124 -19.83 -9.37 -3.90
N LYS A 125 -19.06 -9.20 -2.82
CA LYS A 125 -18.93 -10.17 -1.75
C LYS A 125 -19.50 -9.60 -0.47
N THR A 126 -20.38 -10.38 0.15
CA THR A 126 -20.96 -10.04 1.44
C THR A 126 -20.78 -11.19 2.41
N ALA A 127 -20.60 -10.88 3.66
CA ALA A 127 -20.60 -11.83 4.74
C ALA A 127 -21.28 -11.21 5.98
N GLN A 128 -21.74 -12.07 6.87
CA GLN A 128 -22.32 -11.67 8.14
C GLN A 128 -21.59 -12.39 9.26
N VAL A 129 -21.41 -11.72 10.38
CA VAL A 129 -20.87 -12.31 11.60
C VAL A 129 -21.88 -12.10 12.72
N VAL A 130 -22.39 -13.20 13.29
CA VAL A 130 -23.33 -13.16 14.41
C VAL A 130 -22.57 -13.42 15.71
N LEU A 131 -22.70 -12.49 16.66
CA LEU A 131 -22.11 -12.58 18.00
C LEU A 131 -23.24 -12.67 19.05
N MET A 132 -23.09 -13.60 20.01
CA MET A 132 -23.99 -13.73 21.16
C MET A 132 -23.16 -13.72 22.45
N PHE A 133 -23.74 -13.13 23.50
CA PHE A 133 -23.05 -12.92 24.76
C PHE A 133 -23.74 -13.68 25.89
N LYS A 134 -22.96 -14.14 26.87
CA LYS A 134 -23.47 -14.90 28.01
C LYS A 134 -24.44 -14.05 28.84
N ASP A 135 -25.61 -14.61 29.12
CA ASP A 135 -26.67 -13.98 29.95
C ASP A 135 -27.08 -12.57 29.43
N VAL A 136 -26.99 -12.37 28.09
CA VAL A 136 -27.40 -11.14 27.41
C VAL A 136 -28.47 -11.48 26.37
N PRO A 137 -29.63 -10.80 26.37
CA PRO A 137 -30.66 -11.03 25.39
C PRO A 137 -30.27 -10.48 24.02
N GLY A 138 -30.70 -11.14 22.95
CA GLY A 138 -30.47 -10.71 21.59
C GLY A 138 -29.10 -11.11 21.04
N LEU A 139 -28.70 -10.47 19.94
CA LEU A 139 -27.45 -10.72 19.23
C LEU A 139 -26.90 -9.42 18.63
N VAL A 140 -25.61 -9.44 18.26
CA VAL A 140 -24.99 -8.44 17.40
C VAL A 140 -24.73 -9.09 16.06
N GLU A 141 -25.13 -8.45 14.96
CA GLU A 141 -24.76 -8.82 13.60
C GLU A 141 -23.86 -7.75 13.00
N LEU A 142 -22.71 -8.17 12.48
CA LEU A 142 -21.81 -7.34 11.70
C LEU A 142 -21.94 -7.75 10.24
N GLY A 143 -22.34 -6.82 9.38
CA GLY A 143 -22.35 -7.01 7.94
C GLY A 143 -21.05 -6.58 7.33
N ILE A 144 -20.51 -7.38 6.43
CA ILE A 144 -19.27 -7.11 5.71
C ILE A 144 -19.59 -7.11 4.23
N ARG A 145 -19.09 -6.11 3.50
CA ARG A 145 -19.25 -5.98 2.05
C ARG A 145 -17.91 -5.59 1.42
N ALA A 146 -17.66 -6.14 0.24
CA ALA A 146 -16.57 -5.73 -0.64
C ALA A 146 -16.99 -5.93 -2.10
N GLU A 147 -16.61 -5.05 -3.00
CA GLU A 147 -16.72 -5.25 -4.44
C GLU A 147 -15.38 -5.75 -4.97
N VAL A 148 -15.32 -7.04 -5.30
CA VAL A 148 -14.11 -7.68 -5.82
C VAL A 148 -13.98 -7.38 -7.30
N THR A 149 -12.93 -6.70 -7.70
CA THR A 149 -12.70 -6.32 -9.09
C THR A 149 -11.23 -6.21 -9.43
N TYR A 150 -10.90 -6.46 -10.70
CA TYR A 150 -9.59 -6.07 -11.24
C TYR A 150 -9.58 -4.56 -11.52
N PRO A 151 -8.41 -3.93 -11.63
CA PRO A 151 -8.31 -2.52 -12.03
C PRO A 151 -8.80 -2.24 -13.46
N VAL A 152 -9.02 -3.29 -14.24
CA VAL A 152 -9.75 -3.24 -15.53
C VAL A 152 -10.99 -4.11 -15.40
N ARG A 153 -12.12 -3.61 -15.84
CA ARG A 153 -13.38 -4.34 -15.85
C ARG A 153 -14.02 -4.35 -17.23
N ALA A 154 -14.83 -5.35 -17.49
CA ALA A 154 -15.65 -5.46 -18.69
C ALA A 154 -17.14 -5.49 -18.35
N PHE A 155 -17.98 -4.86 -19.17
CA PHE A 155 -19.43 -4.86 -19.02
C PHE A 155 -20.13 -4.64 -20.35
N GLN A 156 -21.38 -5.05 -20.44
CA GLN A 156 -22.25 -4.74 -21.57
C GLN A 156 -23.18 -3.58 -21.19
N MET A 157 -23.37 -2.63 -22.13
CA MET A 157 -24.38 -1.60 -21.98
C MET A 157 -25.72 -2.11 -22.49
N ASN A 158 -26.70 -2.27 -21.62
CA ASN A 158 -28.04 -2.69 -21.94
C ASN A 158 -29.07 -1.64 -21.50
N PRO A 159 -30.26 -1.55 -22.15
CA PRO A 159 -31.32 -0.72 -21.61
C PRO A 159 -31.84 -1.30 -20.31
N GLY A 160 -31.92 -0.44 -19.27
CA GLY A 160 -32.56 -0.79 -18.00
C GLY A 160 -34.09 -0.83 -18.11
N PRO A 161 -34.79 -1.28 -17.04
CA PRO A 161 -36.27 -1.29 -17.02
C PRO A 161 -36.89 0.10 -17.18
N ASP A 162 -36.15 1.15 -16.86
CA ASP A 162 -36.51 2.57 -16.97
C ASP A 162 -36.06 3.19 -18.31
N GLY A 163 -35.58 2.36 -19.26
CA GLY A 163 -35.06 2.78 -20.56
C GLY A 163 -33.67 3.45 -20.52
N LYS A 164 -33.08 3.66 -19.31
CA LYS A 164 -31.75 4.23 -19.24
C LYS A 164 -30.65 3.19 -19.44
N PRO A 165 -29.51 3.56 -20.02
CA PRO A 165 -28.38 2.65 -20.17
C PRO A 165 -27.91 2.11 -18.81
N ARG A 166 -27.77 0.78 -18.72
CA ARG A 166 -27.26 0.07 -17.53
C ARG A 166 -26.00 -0.71 -17.89
N ARG A 167 -25.04 -0.70 -16.99
CA ARG A 167 -23.83 -1.52 -17.07
C ARG A 167 -24.11 -2.90 -16.50
N ASP A 168 -24.16 -3.92 -17.33
CA ASP A 168 -24.35 -5.30 -16.89
C ASP A 168 -23.00 -6.02 -16.83
N PRO A 169 -22.63 -6.64 -15.70
CA PRO A 169 -21.38 -7.40 -15.57
C PRO A 169 -21.46 -8.77 -16.24
N PHE A 170 -22.24 -8.87 -17.31
CA PHE A 170 -22.43 -10.07 -18.14
C PHE A 170 -23.02 -9.68 -19.49
N ILE A 171 -22.79 -10.54 -20.47
CA ILE A 171 -23.48 -10.50 -21.78
C ILE A 171 -24.81 -11.25 -21.63
N ASN A 172 -25.92 -10.57 -21.85
CA ASN A 172 -27.24 -11.15 -21.72
C ASN A 172 -27.79 -11.53 -23.10
N ALA A 173 -27.34 -12.64 -23.68
CA ALA A 173 -27.84 -13.21 -24.92
C ALA A 173 -28.97 -14.24 -24.69
N TYR A 174 -29.36 -14.52 -23.43
CA TYR A 174 -30.45 -15.44 -23.12
C TYR A 174 -31.79 -14.75 -23.13
N ASP A 175 -31.92 -13.64 -22.41
CA ASP A 175 -33.17 -12.87 -22.32
C ASP A 175 -33.27 -11.86 -23.49
N ILE A 176 -32.15 -11.42 -24.04
CA ILE A 176 -32.05 -10.47 -25.13
C ILE A 176 -31.29 -11.15 -26.26
N LYS A 177 -31.98 -11.93 -27.09
CA LYS A 177 -31.38 -12.67 -28.21
C LYS A 177 -30.68 -11.78 -29.28
N SER A 178 -30.95 -10.49 -29.29
CA SER A 178 -30.21 -9.52 -30.10
C SER A 178 -28.75 -9.34 -29.68
N ASN A 179 -28.38 -9.77 -28.47
CA ASN A 179 -27.02 -9.68 -27.93
C ASN A 179 -26.16 -10.92 -28.24
N VAL A 180 -26.55 -11.76 -29.21
CA VAL A 180 -25.71 -12.89 -29.65
C VAL A 180 -24.43 -12.38 -30.34
N ALA A 181 -24.52 -11.23 -31.01
CA ALA A 181 -23.36 -10.44 -31.45
C ALA A 181 -23.51 -9.01 -30.94
N GLY A 182 -22.43 -8.37 -30.61
CA GLY A 182 -22.49 -7.02 -30.07
C GLY A 182 -21.15 -6.49 -29.59
N GLU A 183 -21.22 -5.56 -28.66
CA GLU A 183 -20.06 -4.88 -28.12
C GLU A 183 -20.03 -5.00 -26.60
N VAL A 184 -18.82 -5.07 -26.04
CA VAL A 184 -18.56 -4.90 -24.62
C VAL A 184 -17.61 -3.73 -24.41
N THR A 185 -17.81 -3.00 -23.33
CA THR A 185 -16.88 -1.97 -22.90
C THR A 185 -15.89 -2.58 -21.94
N VAL A 186 -14.62 -2.26 -22.15
CA VAL A 186 -13.49 -2.65 -21.27
C VAL A 186 -12.87 -1.34 -20.79
N GLU A 187 -12.94 -1.09 -19.49
CA GLU A 187 -12.48 0.20 -18.93
C GLU A 187 -11.55 0.01 -17.73
N SER A 188 -10.62 0.92 -17.60
CA SER A 188 -9.77 1.08 -16.42
C SER A 188 -10.55 1.79 -15.31
N ILE A 189 -10.55 1.22 -14.11
CA ILE A 189 -11.21 1.82 -12.94
C ILE A 189 -10.30 2.89 -12.30
N ASP A 190 -9.00 2.70 -12.42
CA ASP A 190 -7.98 3.59 -11.86
C ASP A 190 -7.52 4.68 -12.85
N GLY A 191 -8.13 4.74 -14.04
CA GLY A 191 -7.79 5.72 -15.08
C GLY A 191 -6.45 5.48 -15.76
N ALA A 192 -5.75 4.39 -15.45
CA ALA A 192 -4.50 4.08 -16.13
C ALA A 192 -4.77 3.55 -17.55
N PRO A 193 -4.12 4.09 -18.58
CA PRO A 193 -4.27 3.59 -19.95
C PRO A 193 -3.70 2.19 -20.09
N PHE A 194 -4.32 1.36 -20.91
CA PHE A 194 -3.93 -0.02 -21.17
C PHE A 194 -4.22 -0.41 -22.61
N ARG A 195 -3.82 -1.61 -23.03
CA ARG A 195 -4.16 -2.20 -24.33
C ARG A 195 -4.98 -3.48 -24.12
N VAL A 196 -6.01 -3.67 -24.94
CA VAL A 196 -6.68 -4.97 -25.10
C VAL A 196 -5.93 -5.75 -26.17
N LEU A 197 -5.44 -6.94 -25.81
CA LEU A 197 -4.61 -7.77 -26.66
C LEU A 197 -5.46 -8.82 -27.42
N SER A 198 -6.39 -9.48 -26.72
CA SER A 198 -7.27 -10.48 -27.31
C SER A 198 -8.64 -10.49 -26.62
N VAL A 199 -9.65 -10.98 -27.35
CA VAL A 199 -11.01 -11.21 -26.86
C VAL A 199 -11.39 -12.64 -27.21
N GLY A 200 -11.66 -13.48 -26.21
CA GLY A 200 -11.93 -14.91 -26.42
C GLY A 200 -10.76 -15.65 -27.09
N GLY A 201 -9.53 -15.21 -26.90
CA GLY A 201 -8.33 -15.81 -27.51
C GLY A 201 -8.11 -15.40 -28.98
N GLN A 202 -8.94 -14.54 -29.55
CA GLN A 202 -8.78 -13.97 -30.88
C GLN A 202 -8.31 -12.51 -30.79
N PRO A 203 -7.62 -11.99 -31.82
CA PRO A 203 -7.27 -10.56 -31.88
C PRO A 203 -8.49 -9.69 -31.64
N ALA A 204 -8.35 -8.66 -30.81
CA ALA A 204 -9.44 -7.76 -30.43
C ALA A 204 -9.95 -6.99 -31.66
N GLN A 205 -11.28 -7.05 -31.92
CA GLN A 205 -11.94 -6.23 -32.90
C GLN A 205 -12.50 -4.98 -32.26
N PHE A 206 -11.84 -3.87 -32.47
CA PHE A 206 -12.20 -2.59 -31.85
C PHE A 206 -13.31 -1.88 -32.61
N VAL A 207 -14.07 -1.07 -31.87
CA VAL A 207 -14.98 -0.06 -32.39
C VAL A 207 -14.32 1.28 -32.14
N ASP A 208 -14.14 2.13 -33.12
CA ASP A 208 -13.55 3.47 -32.97
C ASP A 208 -12.11 3.52 -32.39
N PHE A 209 -11.32 2.46 -32.61
CA PHE A 209 -9.92 2.42 -32.21
C PHE A 209 -9.05 1.71 -33.22
N ASP A 210 -7.94 2.33 -33.60
CA ASP A 210 -6.92 1.75 -34.48
C ASP A 210 -5.68 1.38 -33.64
N PRO A 211 -5.44 0.07 -33.39
CA PRO A 211 -4.34 -0.37 -32.54
C PRO A 211 -2.93 -0.12 -33.11
N VAL A 212 -2.85 0.19 -34.42
CA VAL A 212 -1.57 0.46 -35.10
C VAL A 212 -1.17 1.92 -34.95
N ASN A 213 -2.13 2.84 -35.09
CA ASN A 213 -1.86 4.28 -35.17
C ASN A 213 -2.21 5.03 -33.87
N GLN A 214 -2.83 4.38 -32.89
CA GLN A 214 -3.27 5.03 -31.65
C GLN A 214 -2.63 4.38 -30.42
N GLY A 215 -2.28 5.22 -29.47
CA GLY A 215 -1.73 4.80 -28.19
C GLY A 215 -2.73 4.10 -27.25
N PRO A 216 -2.28 3.59 -26.11
CA PRO A 216 -3.16 3.01 -25.09
C PRO A 216 -4.23 3.99 -24.63
N ARG A 217 -5.40 3.49 -24.23
CA ARG A 217 -6.54 4.26 -23.72
C ARG A 217 -7.03 3.71 -22.38
N GLU A 218 -7.81 4.52 -21.68
CA GLU A 218 -8.48 4.13 -20.43
C GLU A 218 -9.75 3.28 -20.67
N SER A 219 -10.28 3.29 -21.89
CA SER A 219 -11.50 2.56 -22.26
C SER A 219 -11.52 2.15 -23.72
N TYR A 220 -12.06 0.97 -23.97
CA TYR A 220 -12.26 0.40 -25.31
C TYR A 220 -13.66 -0.16 -25.43
N ARG A 221 -14.22 -0.10 -26.66
CA ARG A 221 -15.33 -0.94 -27.08
C ARG A 221 -14.79 -2.02 -28.01
N VAL A 222 -15.06 -3.28 -27.68
CA VAL A 222 -14.62 -4.45 -28.46
C VAL A 222 -15.82 -5.30 -28.85
N ARG A 223 -15.75 -5.88 -30.04
CA ARG A 223 -16.83 -6.70 -30.61
C ARG A 223 -16.69 -8.16 -30.20
N TYR A 224 -17.83 -8.83 -30.08
CA TYR A 224 -17.96 -10.26 -30.00
C TYR A 224 -19.07 -10.73 -30.92
N ASP A 225 -18.98 -11.98 -31.41
CA ASP A 225 -20.02 -12.60 -32.26
C ASP A 225 -20.08 -14.11 -31.95
N PHE A 226 -21.18 -14.53 -31.35
CA PHE A 226 -21.49 -15.94 -31.08
C PHE A 226 -22.51 -16.53 -32.10
N SER A 227 -23.01 -15.74 -33.05
CA SER A 227 -24.13 -16.10 -33.92
C SER A 227 -23.84 -17.30 -34.82
N ARG A 228 -22.57 -17.55 -35.12
CA ARG A 228 -22.12 -18.63 -36.00
C ARG A 228 -21.47 -19.78 -35.27
N LEU A 229 -21.36 -19.72 -33.93
CA LEU A 229 -20.73 -20.74 -33.13
C LEU A 229 -21.71 -21.91 -32.89
N PRO A 230 -21.28 -23.17 -33.05
CA PRO A 230 -21.99 -24.31 -32.49
C PRO A 230 -22.21 -24.14 -30.97
N CYS A 231 -23.26 -24.76 -30.44
CA CYS A 231 -23.69 -24.57 -29.05
C CYS A 231 -22.63 -24.95 -28.05
N ASP A 232 -21.84 -25.95 -28.31
CA ASP A 232 -20.71 -26.43 -27.51
C ASP A 232 -19.49 -25.49 -27.54
N GLN A 233 -19.41 -24.60 -28.54
CA GLN A 233 -18.31 -23.64 -28.69
C GLN A 233 -18.68 -22.22 -28.18
N VAL A 234 -19.96 -21.96 -27.85
CA VAL A 234 -20.32 -20.69 -27.23
C VAL A 234 -19.67 -20.61 -25.84
N PRO A 235 -18.78 -19.63 -25.58
CA PRO A 235 -18.03 -19.59 -24.34
C PRO A 235 -18.94 -19.24 -23.16
N LYS A 236 -18.75 -19.91 -22.01
CA LYS A 236 -19.47 -19.58 -20.78
C LYS A 236 -19.01 -18.26 -20.18
N TYR A 237 -17.77 -17.85 -20.47
CA TYR A 237 -17.15 -16.57 -20.10
C TYR A 237 -16.35 -16.05 -21.28
N LEU A 238 -16.56 -14.80 -21.64
CA LEU A 238 -15.72 -14.10 -22.59
C LEU A 238 -14.47 -13.61 -21.82
N VAL A 239 -13.32 -14.22 -22.09
CA VAL A 239 -12.06 -13.81 -21.47
C VAL A 239 -11.38 -12.79 -22.36
N ILE A 240 -10.95 -11.69 -21.75
CA ILE A 240 -10.29 -10.55 -22.39
C ILE A 240 -8.88 -10.46 -21.84
N GLU A 241 -7.89 -10.44 -22.71
CA GLU A 241 -6.49 -10.30 -22.38
C GLU A 241 -6.07 -8.84 -22.53
N THR A 242 -5.37 -8.31 -21.54
CA THR A 242 -4.82 -6.94 -21.55
C THR A 242 -3.30 -6.97 -21.40
N ASP A 243 -2.65 -5.83 -21.60
CA ASP A 243 -1.21 -5.70 -21.34
C ASP A 243 -0.89 -5.37 -19.87
N ARG A 244 -1.91 -5.15 -19.04
CA ARG A 244 -1.71 -4.87 -17.61
C ARG A 244 -1.40 -6.13 -16.83
N ALA A 245 -0.28 -6.13 -16.12
CA ALA A 245 0.14 -7.26 -15.28
C ALA A 245 -0.88 -7.57 -14.16
N ASP A 246 -1.49 -6.53 -13.57
CA ASP A 246 -2.47 -6.63 -12.48
C ASP A 246 -3.90 -6.91 -12.95
N ALA A 247 -4.13 -6.94 -14.27
CA ALA A 247 -5.40 -7.28 -14.89
C ALA A 247 -5.18 -8.00 -16.25
N ARG A 248 -4.18 -8.91 -16.29
CA ARG A 248 -3.78 -9.60 -17.53
C ARG A 248 -4.91 -10.35 -18.19
N LEU A 249 -5.74 -11.01 -17.40
CA LEU A 249 -6.94 -11.70 -17.83
C LEU A 249 -8.11 -11.20 -17.00
N ILE A 250 -9.15 -10.74 -17.70
CA ILE A 250 -10.44 -10.40 -17.09
C ILE A 250 -11.52 -11.18 -17.79
N ASP A 251 -12.65 -11.39 -17.14
CA ASP A 251 -13.74 -12.17 -17.71
C ASP A 251 -15.09 -11.47 -17.62
N LEU A 252 -15.98 -11.87 -18.51
CA LEU A 252 -17.36 -11.43 -18.54
C LEU A 252 -18.26 -12.65 -18.75
N ARG A 253 -19.22 -12.88 -17.85
CA ARG A 253 -20.16 -14.00 -17.94
C ARG A 253 -21.00 -13.86 -19.21
N VAL A 254 -21.09 -14.93 -20.00
CA VAL A 254 -22.01 -15.01 -21.15
C VAL A 254 -23.26 -15.79 -20.73
N ARG A 255 -24.42 -15.15 -20.73
CA ARG A 255 -25.71 -15.77 -20.50
C ARG A 255 -26.32 -16.08 -21.86
N HIS A 256 -26.30 -17.35 -22.24
CA HIS A 256 -26.85 -17.88 -23.47
C HIS A 256 -27.52 -19.23 -23.20
N GLU A 257 -28.47 -19.67 -23.98
CA GLU A 257 -29.10 -20.98 -23.77
C GLU A 257 -28.10 -22.13 -23.81
N CYS A 258 -27.05 -22.02 -24.61
CA CYS A 258 -25.95 -22.99 -24.70
C CYS A 258 -24.98 -22.91 -23.55
N THR A 259 -24.99 -21.83 -22.73
CA THR A 259 -24.03 -21.61 -21.65
C THR A 259 -24.64 -21.83 -20.27
N ARG A 260 -25.77 -22.53 -20.18
CA ARG A 260 -26.38 -22.93 -18.91
C ARG A 260 -25.37 -23.73 -18.10
N ILE A 261 -25.19 -23.34 -16.84
CA ILE A 261 -24.38 -24.10 -15.90
C ILE A 261 -25.35 -24.93 -15.07
N ASN A 262 -25.27 -26.24 -15.24
CA ASN A 262 -26.03 -27.21 -14.47
C ASN A 262 -25.07 -28.25 -13.87
N PRO A 263 -24.31 -27.86 -12.85
CA PRO A 263 -23.25 -28.69 -12.31
C PRO A 263 -23.83 -29.87 -11.51
N ALA A 264 -23.13 -30.99 -11.54
CA ALA A 264 -23.44 -32.14 -10.71
C ALA A 264 -23.05 -31.93 -9.25
N PHE A 265 -22.17 -30.97 -8.98
CA PHE A 265 -21.77 -30.52 -7.65
C PHE A 265 -22.10 -29.04 -7.47
N SER A 266 -22.48 -28.63 -6.26
CA SER A 266 -22.85 -27.24 -5.95
C SER A 266 -21.61 -26.39 -5.72
N PHE A 267 -20.83 -26.13 -6.76
CA PHE A 267 -19.67 -25.25 -6.65
C PHE A 267 -20.06 -23.86 -6.17
N ALA A 268 -19.31 -23.33 -5.20
CA ALA A 268 -19.49 -21.95 -4.74
C ALA A 268 -19.12 -20.93 -5.82
N GLN A 269 -18.21 -21.31 -6.71
CA GLN A 269 -17.85 -20.59 -7.94
C GLN A 269 -17.68 -21.59 -9.08
N PHE A 270 -17.80 -21.14 -10.33
CA PHE A 270 -17.74 -22.02 -11.49
C PHE A 270 -16.50 -21.83 -12.36
N ARG A 271 -15.60 -20.94 -11.93
CA ARG A 271 -14.37 -20.62 -12.65
C ARG A 271 -13.25 -20.17 -11.71
N GLU A 272 -12.01 -20.34 -12.20
CA GLU A 272 -10.82 -19.78 -11.56
C GLU A 272 -9.91 -19.14 -12.61
N ASN A 273 -9.42 -17.93 -12.30
CA ASN A 273 -8.41 -17.23 -13.08
C ASN A 273 -7.03 -17.57 -12.53
N LEU A 274 -6.29 -18.38 -13.24
CA LEU A 274 -4.93 -18.76 -12.87
C LEU A 274 -3.88 -17.70 -13.24
N GLY A 275 -4.30 -16.64 -13.94
CA GLY A 275 -3.41 -15.57 -14.36
C GLY A 275 -2.38 -16.02 -15.39
N VAL A 276 -1.16 -15.51 -15.27
CA VAL A 276 -0.04 -15.91 -16.13
C VAL A 276 0.70 -17.07 -15.49
N LEU A 277 0.95 -18.12 -16.27
CA LEU A 277 1.74 -19.30 -15.89
C LEU A 277 2.97 -19.40 -16.77
N ALA A 278 4.12 -19.64 -16.20
CA ALA A 278 5.28 -20.07 -16.97
C ALA A 278 5.11 -21.54 -17.43
N PRO A 279 5.66 -21.95 -18.58
CA PRO A 279 5.76 -23.36 -18.94
C PRO A 279 6.43 -24.17 -17.82
N GLY A 280 5.78 -25.22 -17.35
CA GLY A 280 6.21 -26.03 -16.21
C GLY A 280 5.75 -25.52 -14.84
N GLU A 281 5.16 -24.33 -14.75
CA GLU A 281 4.67 -23.79 -13.49
C GLU A 281 3.41 -24.52 -13.01
N THR A 282 3.36 -24.76 -11.70
CA THR A 282 2.19 -25.33 -11.03
C THR A 282 1.54 -24.25 -10.16
N ARG A 283 0.24 -24.06 -10.34
CA ARG A 283 -0.58 -23.22 -9.48
C ARG A 283 -1.61 -24.03 -8.73
N MET A 284 -1.75 -23.75 -7.43
CA MET A 284 -2.78 -24.36 -6.58
C MET A 284 -3.86 -23.33 -6.29
N PHE A 285 -5.11 -23.81 -6.26
CA PHE A 285 -6.26 -23.03 -5.81
C PHE A 285 -7.20 -23.91 -4.99
N GLU A 286 -7.97 -23.26 -4.14
CA GLU A 286 -8.97 -23.91 -3.28
C GLU A 286 -10.34 -23.29 -3.56
N PHE A 287 -11.36 -24.11 -3.62
CA PHE A 287 -12.75 -23.69 -3.77
C PHE A 287 -13.68 -24.58 -2.93
N GLU A 288 -14.88 -24.09 -2.71
CA GLU A 288 -15.88 -24.76 -1.90
C GLU A 288 -16.98 -25.39 -2.76
N ILE A 289 -17.35 -26.63 -2.42
CA ILE A 289 -18.60 -27.27 -2.83
C ILE A 289 -19.58 -27.13 -1.68
N LYS A 290 -20.70 -26.47 -1.90
CA LYS A 290 -21.78 -26.30 -0.93
C LYS A 290 -22.70 -27.52 -0.91
N HIS A 291 -23.40 -27.75 0.21
CA HIS A 291 -24.30 -28.88 0.37
C HIS A 291 -23.64 -30.19 0.02
N ALA A 292 -22.43 -30.38 0.56
CA ALA A 292 -21.52 -31.46 0.18
C ALA A 292 -21.70 -32.73 1.05
N ASN A 293 -22.77 -32.84 1.81
CA ASN A 293 -23.02 -34.06 2.58
C ASN A 293 -23.08 -35.30 1.67
N GLY A 294 -22.16 -36.23 1.88
CA GLY A 294 -21.97 -37.39 1.03
C GLY A 294 -21.28 -37.13 -0.33
N VAL A 295 -20.75 -35.94 -0.54
CA VAL A 295 -19.91 -35.61 -1.71
C VAL A 295 -18.46 -35.99 -1.44
N ARG A 296 -17.83 -36.64 -2.40
CA ARG A 296 -16.39 -36.89 -2.45
C ARG A 296 -15.89 -36.73 -3.88
N ILE A 297 -14.82 -36.01 -4.06
CA ILE A 297 -14.12 -35.86 -5.34
C ILE A 297 -13.02 -36.93 -5.41
N ASP A 298 -13.02 -37.69 -6.47
CA ASP A 298 -12.08 -38.81 -6.68
C ASP A 298 -10.96 -38.38 -7.64
N ALA A 299 -11.26 -37.55 -8.66
CA ALA A 299 -10.29 -37.10 -9.64
C ALA A 299 -10.64 -35.71 -10.20
N VAL A 300 -9.62 -35.03 -10.70
CA VAL A 300 -9.73 -33.76 -11.44
C VAL A 300 -8.86 -33.86 -12.69
N ASN A 301 -9.46 -33.75 -13.85
CA ASN A 301 -8.80 -33.94 -15.14
C ASN A 301 -8.93 -32.68 -16.00
N SER A 302 -7.81 -32.16 -16.51
CA SER A 302 -7.85 -31.09 -17.52
C SER A 302 -8.39 -31.62 -18.84
N THR A 303 -9.24 -30.85 -19.49
CA THR A 303 -9.69 -31.14 -20.86
C THR A 303 -8.78 -30.48 -21.91
N ASP A 304 -7.87 -29.61 -21.52
CA ASP A 304 -6.87 -28.99 -22.40
C ASP A 304 -5.53 -29.73 -22.30
N PRO A 305 -4.97 -30.22 -23.43
CA PRO A 305 -3.73 -30.97 -23.42
C PRO A 305 -2.50 -30.18 -22.96
N ARG A 306 -2.60 -28.85 -22.87
CA ARG A 306 -1.53 -27.95 -22.38
C ARG A 306 -1.45 -27.87 -20.87
N LEU A 307 -2.47 -28.37 -20.16
CA LEU A 307 -2.52 -28.38 -18.70
C LEU A 307 -2.60 -29.81 -18.17
N ASP A 308 -1.84 -30.06 -17.11
CA ASP A 308 -2.05 -31.21 -16.24
C ASP A 308 -2.75 -30.74 -14.97
N SER A 309 -3.67 -31.55 -14.43
CA SER A 309 -4.38 -31.23 -13.20
C SER A 309 -4.42 -32.42 -12.26
N ARG A 310 -4.42 -32.16 -10.97
CA ARG A 310 -4.56 -33.17 -9.95
C ARG A 310 -5.29 -32.67 -8.71
N LEU A 311 -6.06 -33.54 -8.10
CA LEU A 311 -6.59 -33.33 -6.77
C LEU A 311 -5.45 -33.39 -5.75
N VAL A 312 -5.29 -32.33 -4.96
CA VAL A 312 -4.28 -32.27 -3.90
C VAL A 312 -4.87 -32.72 -2.58
N GLY A 313 -6.10 -32.32 -2.28
CA GLY A 313 -6.80 -32.71 -1.06
C GLY A 313 -8.22 -32.20 -1.03
N GLN A 314 -8.96 -32.75 -0.06
CA GLN A 314 -10.30 -32.28 0.26
C GLN A 314 -10.51 -32.38 1.78
N LYS A 315 -11.18 -31.40 2.36
CA LYS A 315 -11.46 -31.34 3.79
C LYS A 315 -12.84 -30.74 4.05
N ALA A 316 -13.44 -31.04 5.19
CA ALA A 316 -14.71 -30.43 5.57
C ALA A 316 -14.59 -28.90 5.57
N GLY A 317 -15.55 -28.23 4.94
CA GLY A 317 -15.75 -26.78 4.96
C GLY A 317 -16.66 -26.34 6.09
N ALA A 318 -17.19 -25.11 5.98
CA ALA A 318 -18.19 -24.62 6.90
C ALA A 318 -19.55 -25.28 6.66
N GLU A 319 -20.35 -25.41 7.71
CA GLU A 319 -21.66 -26.04 7.68
C GLU A 319 -21.59 -27.48 7.10
N ASP A 320 -22.13 -27.69 5.91
CA ASP A 320 -22.10 -28.95 5.16
C ASP A 320 -21.22 -28.85 3.88
N GLY A 321 -20.27 -27.90 3.84
CA GLY A 321 -19.39 -27.64 2.72
C GLY A 321 -18.21 -28.61 2.63
N LEU A 322 -17.61 -28.71 1.42
CA LEU A 322 -16.37 -29.43 1.15
C LEU A 322 -15.38 -28.48 0.47
N LEU A 323 -14.24 -28.24 1.11
CA LEU A 323 -13.14 -27.50 0.54
C LEU A 323 -12.26 -28.45 -0.26
N VAL A 324 -12.05 -28.12 -1.54
CA VAL A 324 -11.28 -28.92 -2.50
C VAL A 324 -10.09 -28.12 -2.99
N THR A 325 -8.89 -28.69 -2.84
CA THR A 325 -7.64 -28.10 -3.31
C THR A 325 -7.17 -28.82 -4.57
N VAL A 326 -6.92 -28.05 -5.62
CA VAL A 326 -6.49 -28.52 -6.95
C VAL A 326 -5.15 -27.92 -7.31
N ALA A 327 -4.26 -28.70 -7.89
CA ALA A 327 -3.05 -28.23 -8.54
C ALA A 327 -3.22 -28.32 -10.06
N VAL A 328 -2.87 -27.24 -10.77
CA VAL A 328 -2.85 -27.17 -12.24
C VAL A 328 -1.44 -26.80 -12.67
N THR A 329 -0.87 -27.59 -13.57
CA THR A 329 0.49 -27.42 -14.08
C THR A 329 0.44 -27.14 -15.58
N ALA A 330 1.03 -26.04 -16.03
CA ALA A 330 1.27 -25.77 -17.44
C ALA A 330 2.37 -26.71 -17.95
N LYS A 331 2.16 -27.39 -19.08
CA LYS A 331 3.21 -28.24 -19.67
C LYS A 331 4.40 -27.41 -20.14
N ALA A 332 5.58 -28.01 -20.16
CA ALA A 332 6.84 -27.33 -20.45
C ALA A 332 6.91 -26.78 -21.90
N ASP A 333 6.16 -27.36 -22.82
CA ASP A 333 6.03 -26.93 -24.21
C ASP A 333 4.78 -26.10 -24.49
N ALA A 334 3.95 -25.87 -23.47
CA ALA A 334 2.69 -25.14 -23.61
C ALA A 334 2.91 -23.64 -23.78
N SER A 335 2.01 -23.01 -24.52
CA SER A 335 1.96 -21.55 -24.69
C SER A 335 0.55 -21.07 -25.08
N GLY A 336 0.31 -19.78 -24.95
CA GLY A 336 -0.91 -19.13 -25.39
C GLY A 336 -2.00 -19.07 -24.31
N LEU A 337 -3.18 -18.54 -24.68
CA LEU A 337 -4.33 -18.46 -23.81
C LEU A 337 -5.01 -19.83 -23.71
N VAL A 338 -5.25 -20.31 -22.50
CA VAL A 338 -6.02 -21.51 -22.20
C VAL A 338 -7.37 -21.10 -21.63
N LEU A 339 -8.43 -21.64 -22.19
CA LEU A 339 -9.82 -21.49 -21.75
C LEU A 339 -10.42 -22.92 -21.69
N ALA A 340 -10.22 -23.62 -20.59
CA ALA A 340 -10.54 -25.04 -20.54
C ALA A 340 -11.28 -25.42 -19.25
N PRO A 341 -12.27 -26.34 -19.33
CA PRO A 341 -12.81 -26.95 -18.14
C PRO A 341 -11.84 -27.96 -17.54
N LEU A 342 -11.80 -27.95 -16.18
CA LEU A 342 -11.37 -29.11 -15.41
C LEU A 342 -12.58 -29.97 -15.15
N ARG A 343 -12.48 -31.25 -15.47
CA ARG A 343 -13.53 -32.23 -15.19
C ARG A 343 -13.32 -32.87 -13.84
N PHE A 344 -14.24 -32.61 -12.93
CA PHE A 344 -14.31 -33.20 -11.61
C PHE A 344 -15.11 -34.49 -11.70
N VAL A 345 -14.49 -35.57 -11.25
CA VAL A 345 -15.10 -36.90 -11.14
C VAL A 345 -15.21 -37.25 -9.67
N GLY A 346 -16.36 -37.71 -9.24
CA GLY A 346 -16.59 -38.04 -7.84
C GLY A 346 -17.95 -38.69 -7.62
N VAL A 347 -18.34 -38.75 -6.36
CA VAL A 347 -19.64 -39.27 -5.95
C VAL A 347 -20.43 -38.25 -5.15
N GLY A 348 -21.74 -38.30 -5.21
CA GLY A 348 -22.60 -37.41 -4.45
C GLY A 348 -24.07 -37.83 -4.42
N PRO A 349 -24.90 -37.23 -3.58
CA PRO A 349 -26.33 -37.53 -3.48
C PRO A 349 -27.02 -37.25 -4.81
N ASP A 350 -28.03 -38.02 -5.16
CA ASP A 350 -28.85 -37.78 -6.35
C ASP A 350 -29.73 -36.56 -6.10
N PRO A 351 -29.56 -35.41 -6.87
CA PRO A 351 -30.36 -34.21 -6.68
C PRO A 351 -31.85 -34.43 -6.96
N LYS A 352 -32.19 -35.46 -7.69
CA LYS A 352 -33.56 -35.83 -8.01
C LYS A 352 -34.24 -36.68 -6.94
N ARG A 353 -33.47 -37.15 -5.95
CA ARG A 353 -33.93 -38.02 -4.84
C ARG A 353 -33.44 -37.45 -3.50
N PRO A 354 -34.06 -36.37 -3.00
CA PRO A 354 -33.72 -35.82 -1.70
C PRO A 354 -33.88 -36.90 -0.63
N VAL A 355 -32.86 -37.10 0.19
CA VAL A 355 -32.85 -38.12 1.26
C VAL A 355 -33.38 -37.44 2.52
N PRO A 356 -34.38 -38.05 3.20
CA PRO A 356 -34.88 -37.56 4.48
C PRO A 356 -33.77 -37.49 5.54
N PRO A 357 -33.80 -36.51 6.45
CA PRO A 357 -32.84 -36.42 7.56
C PRO A 357 -32.70 -37.75 8.33
N GLY A 358 -31.46 -38.21 8.53
CA GLY A 358 -31.14 -39.39 9.30
C GLY A 358 -31.09 -40.71 8.49
N GLN A 359 -31.34 -40.69 7.18
CA GLN A 359 -31.13 -41.88 6.33
C GLN A 359 -29.77 -41.82 5.64
N PRO A 360 -29.17 -43.02 5.33
CA PRO A 360 -27.92 -43.08 4.58
C PRO A 360 -28.10 -42.44 3.19
N VAL A 361 -27.21 -41.53 2.84
CA VAL A 361 -27.21 -40.88 1.54
C VAL A 361 -26.70 -41.84 0.48
N ALA A 362 -27.57 -42.30 -0.43
CA ALA A 362 -27.13 -43.05 -1.60
C ALA A 362 -26.33 -42.14 -2.54
N THR A 363 -25.07 -42.45 -2.76
CA THR A 363 -24.18 -41.67 -3.63
C THR A 363 -24.08 -42.33 -4.99
N THR A 364 -24.13 -41.53 -6.05
CA THR A 364 -23.97 -41.97 -7.42
C THR A 364 -22.74 -41.29 -8.05
N PRO A 365 -22.04 -41.99 -8.99
CA PRO A 365 -20.94 -41.37 -9.76
C PRO A 365 -21.45 -40.14 -10.52
N ARG A 366 -20.64 -39.07 -10.55
CA ARG A 366 -20.96 -37.80 -11.18
C ARG A 366 -19.74 -37.17 -11.77
N GLU A 367 -19.97 -36.42 -12.82
CA GLU A 367 -18.97 -35.56 -13.42
C GLU A 367 -19.50 -34.14 -13.52
N SER A 368 -18.62 -33.17 -13.31
CA SER A 368 -18.96 -31.77 -13.42
C SER A 368 -17.76 -30.95 -13.88
N ASP A 369 -18.01 -30.04 -14.80
CA ASP A 369 -16.97 -29.15 -15.32
C ASP A 369 -16.87 -27.87 -14.52
N PHE A 370 -15.61 -27.45 -14.25
CA PHE A 370 -15.23 -26.22 -13.62
C PHE A 370 -14.24 -25.48 -14.53
N LEU A 371 -14.54 -24.26 -14.95
CA LEU A 371 -13.72 -23.54 -15.90
C LEU A 371 -12.43 -23.02 -15.24
N VAL A 372 -11.28 -23.24 -15.88
CA VAL A 372 -10.05 -22.50 -15.59
C VAL A 372 -9.57 -21.77 -16.84
N TYR A 373 -8.95 -20.63 -16.63
CA TYR A 373 -8.25 -19.93 -17.70
C TYR A 373 -6.92 -19.38 -17.22
N ALA A 374 -5.94 -19.41 -18.13
CA ALA A 374 -4.58 -18.99 -17.90
C ALA A 374 -3.96 -18.48 -19.20
N LYS A 375 -3.04 -17.54 -19.09
CA LYS A 375 -2.10 -17.23 -20.15
C LYS A 375 -0.80 -18.00 -19.88
N ILE A 376 -0.43 -18.90 -20.77
CA ILE A 376 0.87 -19.58 -20.66
C ILE A 376 1.84 -18.80 -21.56
N GLU A 377 2.82 -18.18 -20.93
CA GLU A 377 3.91 -17.50 -21.63
C GLU A 377 5.23 -17.77 -20.90
N ARG A 378 6.29 -17.93 -21.66
CA ARG A 378 7.62 -17.97 -21.03
C ARG A 378 7.78 -16.66 -20.33
N ALA A 379 8.04 -16.71 -19.01
CA ALA A 379 8.55 -15.55 -18.32
C ALA A 379 9.66 -14.97 -19.20
N ALA A 380 9.62 -13.68 -19.48
CA ALA A 380 10.79 -13.01 -20.06
C ALA A 380 11.98 -13.54 -19.29
N PRO A 381 13.05 -14.02 -19.94
CA PRO A 381 14.14 -14.67 -19.25
C PRO A 381 14.47 -13.81 -18.05
N LYS A 382 14.46 -14.40 -16.83
CA LYS A 382 15.09 -13.76 -15.69
C LYS A 382 16.43 -13.35 -16.21
N LEU A 383 16.60 -12.08 -16.48
CA LEU A 383 17.90 -11.53 -16.75
C LEU A 383 18.66 -11.82 -15.47
N GLU A 384 19.41 -12.93 -15.46
CA GLU A 384 20.58 -12.97 -14.61
C GLU A 384 21.23 -11.62 -14.81
N ALA A 385 21.45 -10.90 -13.74
CA ALA A 385 21.91 -9.52 -13.76
C ALA A 385 23.29 -9.47 -14.43
N LYS A 386 23.30 -9.55 -15.76
CA LYS A 386 24.33 -8.89 -16.55
C LYS A 386 23.99 -7.42 -16.46
N PRO A 387 24.96 -6.58 -16.17
CA PRO A 387 24.74 -5.14 -16.20
C PRO A 387 24.14 -4.81 -17.57
N VAL A 388 22.86 -4.46 -17.59
CA VAL A 388 22.17 -4.01 -18.79
C VAL A 388 22.87 -2.71 -19.16
N SER A 389 23.58 -2.70 -20.27
CA SER A 389 24.09 -1.45 -20.80
C SER A 389 22.88 -0.55 -21.05
N GLN A 390 22.96 0.71 -20.68
CA GLN A 390 21.90 1.73 -20.78
C GLN A 390 21.31 1.88 -22.20
N ALA A 391 21.82 1.14 -23.18
CA ALA A 391 21.41 1.21 -24.58
C ALA A 391 20.17 0.36 -24.94
N GLU A 392 19.69 -0.53 -24.07
CA GLU A 392 18.66 -1.52 -24.46
C GLU A 392 17.23 -1.28 -23.92
N ILE A 393 17.02 -0.21 -23.15
CA ILE A 393 15.67 0.18 -22.75
C ILE A 393 15.14 1.19 -23.75
N ALA A 394 14.24 0.77 -24.62
CA ALA A 394 13.57 1.66 -25.56
C ALA A 394 12.55 2.56 -24.86
N VAL A 395 13.02 3.57 -24.14
CA VAL A 395 12.23 4.66 -23.61
C VAL A 395 12.35 5.84 -24.57
N PRO A 396 11.28 6.56 -24.93
CA PRO A 396 11.37 7.76 -25.76
C PRO A 396 12.41 8.73 -25.20
N ASP A 397 13.22 9.33 -26.07
CA ASP A 397 14.39 10.14 -25.69
C ASP A 397 14.07 11.30 -24.71
N ALA A 398 12.88 11.87 -24.78
CA ALA A 398 12.45 12.90 -23.85
C ALA A 398 12.24 12.39 -22.39
N VAL A 399 11.84 11.13 -22.22
CA VAL A 399 11.68 10.50 -20.89
C VAL A 399 13.02 10.00 -20.38
N ARG A 400 13.90 9.54 -21.28
CA ARG A 400 15.26 9.13 -20.96
C ARG A 400 16.07 10.25 -20.29
N THR A 401 15.94 11.47 -20.78
CA THR A 401 16.72 12.61 -20.28
C THR A 401 16.27 13.08 -18.90
N ALA A 402 14.99 12.92 -18.58
CA ALA A 402 14.43 13.42 -17.33
C ALA A 402 14.40 12.40 -16.17
N VAL A 403 14.26 11.09 -16.48
CA VAL A 403 14.10 10.03 -15.47
C VAL A 403 15.35 9.16 -15.32
N LEU A 404 16.12 9.01 -16.39
CA LEU A 404 17.31 8.17 -16.48
C LEU A 404 18.57 9.00 -16.80
N ALA A 405 18.64 10.25 -16.32
CA ALA A 405 19.89 10.99 -16.45
C ALA A 405 21.06 10.15 -15.90
N PRO A 406 22.20 10.14 -16.57
CA PRO A 406 23.34 9.37 -16.12
C PRO A 406 23.66 9.72 -14.67
N PRO A 407 24.13 8.76 -13.87
CA PRO A 407 24.63 9.04 -12.54
C PRO A 407 25.71 10.13 -12.61
N ALA A 408 25.85 10.85 -11.51
CA ALA A 408 26.90 11.83 -11.33
C ALA A 408 28.27 11.30 -11.78
N PRO A 409 29.20 12.17 -12.21
CA PRO A 409 30.54 11.77 -12.56
C PRO A 409 31.14 10.86 -11.49
N ALA A 410 31.76 9.81 -11.95
CA ALA A 410 32.20 8.70 -11.14
C ALA A 410 32.84 9.13 -9.83
N MET A 411 32.24 8.73 -8.72
CA MET A 411 32.93 8.64 -7.44
C MET A 411 34.26 7.95 -7.65
N ASP A 412 35.29 8.40 -6.92
CA ASP A 412 36.61 7.77 -6.92
C ASP A 412 36.45 6.24 -6.99
N ALA A 413 36.97 5.66 -8.07
CA ALA A 413 36.83 4.25 -8.36
C ALA A 413 37.32 3.36 -7.21
N ARG A 414 38.24 3.87 -6.38
CA ARG A 414 38.74 3.19 -5.17
C ARG A 414 37.70 3.10 -4.09
N ILE A 415 36.95 4.19 -3.85
CA ILE A 415 35.87 4.21 -2.83
C ILE A 415 34.76 3.27 -3.29
N LYS A 416 34.47 3.26 -4.59
CA LYS A 416 33.45 2.40 -5.19
C LYS A 416 33.80 0.90 -5.08
N ALA A 417 35.05 0.56 -5.47
CA ALA A 417 35.53 -0.83 -5.43
C ALA A 417 35.61 -1.38 -3.99
N ASP A 418 36.06 -0.59 -3.04
CA ASP A 418 36.21 -0.98 -1.63
C ASP A 418 34.84 -1.21 -0.98
N ARG A 419 33.78 -0.53 -1.42
CA ARG A 419 32.41 -0.70 -0.89
C ARG A 419 31.68 -1.89 -1.45
N ILE A 420 31.74 -2.11 -2.75
CA ILE A 420 31.11 -3.27 -3.40
C ILE A 420 31.68 -4.56 -2.80
N THR A 421 32.97 -4.60 -2.59
CA THR A 421 33.67 -5.74 -2.00
C THR A 421 33.26 -6.01 -0.56
N ARG A 422 32.95 -4.96 0.23
CA ARG A 422 32.60 -5.11 1.65
C ARG A 422 31.15 -5.50 1.91
N LEU A 423 30.22 -5.17 1.03
CA LEU A 423 28.79 -5.46 1.18
C LEU A 423 28.39 -6.82 0.59
N GLY A 424 29.18 -7.42 -0.29
CA GLY A 424 28.79 -8.64 -1.01
C GLY A 424 29.72 -9.83 -0.83
N ASP A 425 30.89 -9.68 -0.23
CA ASP A 425 31.86 -10.77 -0.06
C ASP A 425 31.81 -11.34 1.36
N PRO A 426 31.27 -12.56 1.57
CA PRO A 426 31.24 -13.20 2.88
C PRO A 426 32.64 -13.52 3.44
N SER A 427 33.70 -13.41 2.64
CA SER A 427 35.09 -13.63 3.07
C SER A 427 35.72 -12.39 3.71
N VAL A 428 35.11 -11.20 3.57
CA VAL A 428 35.56 -9.98 4.23
C VAL A 428 34.94 -9.89 5.63
N PRO A 429 35.71 -9.72 6.70
CA PRO A 429 35.15 -9.50 8.02
C PRO A 429 34.14 -8.38 7.98
N GLY A 430 32.89 -8.67 8.37
CA GLY A 430 31.81 -7.71 8.34
C GLY A 430 32.13 -6.48 9.18
N ARG A 431 31.98 -5.30 8.62
CA ARG A 431 32.12 -4.00 9.26
C ARG A 431 30.89 -3.18 9.05
N VAL A 432 30.51 -2.40 10.04
CA VAL A 432 29.53 -1.35 9.88
C VAL A 432 30.17 -0.24 9.06
N LEU A 433 29.66 -0.02 7.85
CA LEU A 433 30.20 0.97 6.93
C LEU A 433 29.84 2.39 7.38
N ARG A 434 30.72 3.32 7.11
CA ARG A 434 30.48 4.74 7.35
C ARG A 434 29.72 5.34 6.16
N PRO A 435 28.86 6.34 6.40
CA PRO A 435 28.26 7.12 5.34
C PRO A 435 29.34 7.66 4.37
N LEU A 436 29.01 7.74 3.09
CA LEU A 436 29.90 8.38 2.14
C LEU A 436 30.03 9.86 2.47
N PRO A 437 31.24 10.41 2.40
CA PRO A 437 31.40 11.85 2.39
C PRO A 437 30.67 12.43 1.17
N VAL A 438 29.93 13.51 1.37
CA VAL A 438 29.36 14.26 0.26
C VAL A 438 30.49 15.11 -0.33
N VAL A 439 30.85 14.82 -1.57
CA VAL A 439 31.98 15.49 -2.24
C VAL A 439 31.51 16.64 -3.11
N MET A 440 30.25 16.57 -3.55
CA MET A 440 29.66 17.55 -4.44
C MET A 440 29.22 18.80 -3.68
N ARG A 441 29.46 19.95 -4.27
CA ARG A 441 29.08 21.24 -3.72
C ARG A 441 28.06 21.91 -4.65
N ILE A 442 26.96 22.37 -4.07
CA ILE A 442 25.87 22.99 -4.83
C ILE A 442 26.15 24.48 -5.18
N ALA A 443 26.85 25.21 -4.29
CA ALA A 443 27.15 26.62 -4.45
C ALA A 443 28.65 26.89 -4.56
N ASP A 444 29.05 27.97 -5.21
CA ASP A 444 30.45 28.37 -5.33
C ASP A 444 31.00 28.89 -3.98
N ARG A 445 32.31 28.61 -3.73
CA ARG A 445 32.96 28.98 -2.47
C ARG A 445 33.01 30.50 -2.21
N ALA A 446 32.99 31.32 -3.26
CA ALA A 446 33.06 32.78 -3.15
C ALA A 446 31.90 33.42 -2.39
N GLU A 447 30.79 32.72 -2.31
CA GLU A 447 29.55 33.20 -1.66
C GLU A 447 29.34 32.64 -0.25
N GLU A 448 30.29 31.89 0.31
CA GLU A 448 30.11 31.27 1.61
C GLU A 448 30.22 32.24 2.77
N VAL A 449 29.13 32.41 3.52
CA VAL A 449 29.12 33.07 4.80
C VAL A 449 29.53 32.08 5.86
N PRO A 450 30.55 32.35 6.69
CA PRO A 450 30.98 31.44 7.76
C PRO A 450 29.92 31.32 8.84
N MET A 451 29.92 30.18 9.54
CA MET A 451 29.11 30.00 10.74
C MET A 451 29.62 30.89 11.86
N ASP A 452 28.71 31.59 12.54
CA ASP A 452 29.02 32.42 13.71
C ASP A 452 29.54 31.56 14.87
N PRO A 453 30.74 31.85 15.44
CA PRO A 453 31.29 31.07 16.55
C PRO A 453 30.42 31.05 17.81
N ALA A 454 29.68 32.11 18.09
CA ALA A 454 28.78 32.16 19.24
C ALA A 454 27.56 31.23 19.03
N ARG A 455 27.01 31.22 17.81
CA ARG A 455 25.94 30.27 17.43
C ARG A 455 26.42 28.84 17.44
N PHE A 456 27.65 28.58 16.98
CA PHE A 456 28.24 27.25 17.06
C PHE A 456 28.33 26.77 18.53
N ALA A 457 28.82 27.64 19.44
CA ALA A 457 28.89 27.31 20.88
C ALA A 457 27.50 27.10 21.48
N ALA A 458 26.54 27.96 21.13
CA ALA A 458 25.17 27.87 21.60
C ALA A 458 24.45 26.60 21.09
N ALA A 459 24.68 26.20 19.84
CA ALA A 459 24.14 24.96 19.28
C ALA A 459 24.67 23.72 20.02
N ARG A 460 25.99 23.70 20.31
CA ARG A 460 26.58 22.62 21.14
C ARG A 460 25.97 22.54 22.53
N ALA A 461 25.77 23.68 23.18
CA ALA A 461 25.10 23.73 24.48
C ALA A 461 23.64 23.23 24.38
N ALA A 462 22.91 23.61 23.35
CA ALA A 462 21.55 23.15 23.11
C ALA A 462 21.47 21.63 22.85
N VAL A 463 22.39 21.06 22.08
CA VAL A 463 22.52 19.60 21.90
C VAL A 463 22.75 18.92 23.26
N THR A 464 23.67 19.43 24.06
CA THR A 464 23.96 18.88 25.39
C THR A 464 22.72 18.88 26.27
N LYS A 465 21.95 19.98 26.31
CA LYS A 465 20.69 20.06 27.09
C LYS A 465 19.64 19.09 26.55
N GLY A 466 19.47 19.00 25.21
CA GLY A 466 18.53 18.07 24.58
C GLY A 466 18.84 16.61 24.87
N LEU A 467 20.11 16.22 24.79
CA LEU A 467 20.55 14.87 25.19
C LEU A 467 20.37 14.63 26.69
N GLY A 468 20.57 15.68 27.54
CA GLY A 468 20.24 15.65 28.95
C GLY A 468 18.76 15.31 29.18
N TYR A 469 17.86 16.02 28.49
CA TYR A 469 16.42 15.72 28.52
C TYR A 469 16.13 14.28 28.13
N LEU A 470 16.66 13.82 27.01
CA LEU A 470 16.45 12.44 26.55
C LEU A 470 16.95 11.42 27.60
N ARG A 471 18.07 11.68 28.32
CA ARG A 471 18.52 10.79 29.41
C ARG A 471 17.52 10.71 30.57
N THR A 472 16.89 11.83 30.91
CA THR A 472 15.97 11.88 32.06
C THR A 472 14.60 11.26 31.72
N THR A 473 14.23 11.21 30.45
CA THR A 473 12.93 10.67 29.97
C THR A 473 13.05 9.24 29.42
N GLN A 474 14.25 8.66 29.42
CA GLN A 474 14.44 7.28 28.99
C GLN A 474 13.72 6.30 29.93
N GLY A 475 12.92 5.42 29.36
CA GLY A 475 12.22 4.38 30.11
C GLY A 475 13.19 3.37 30.76
N PRO A 476 12.74 2.65 31.79
CA PRO A 476 13.57 1.68 32.49
C PRO A 476 14.11 0.57 31.60
N ASP A 477 13.39 0.20 30.53
CA ASP A 477 13.80 -0.78 29.53
C ASP A 477 14.68 -0.21 28.41
N GLY A 478 14.95 1.09 28.42
CA GLY A 478 15.87 1.76 27.49
C GLY A 478 15.19 2.50 26.33
N GLY A 479 13.87 2.37 26.14
CA GLY A 479 13.12 3.05 25.10
C GLY A 479 12.54 4.40 25.51
N TRP A 480 12.00 5.14 24.52
CA TRP A 480 11.26 6.38 24.69
C TRP A 480 9.82 6.24 24.23
N MET A 481 8.92 7.11 24.68
CA MET A 481 7.50 7.18 24.30
C MET A 481 6.66 5.92 24.63
N GLN A 482 7.03 5.16 25.62
CA GLN A 482 6.32 3.92 25.97
C GLN A 482 4.91 4.13 26.55
N GLY A 483 4.64 5.32 27.09
CA GLY A 483 3.32 5.67 27.63
C GLY A 483 2.38 6.35 26.65
N SER A 484 2.86 6.80 25.50
CA SER A 484 2.04 7.56 24.52
C SER A 484 1.08 6.68 23.71
N ALA A 485 1.42 5.43 23.50
CA ALA A 485 0.54 4.45 22.88
C ALA A 485 -0.62 4.00 23.78
N ALA A 486 -0.49 4.13 25.10
CA ALA A 486 -1.50 3.71 26.07
C ALA A 486 -2.72 4.64 26.14
N LYS A 487 -2.68 5.84 25.55
CA LYS A 487 -3.82 6.77 25.53
C LYS A 487 -4.78 6.54 24.39
N ALA A 488 -4.44 5.68 23.42
CA ALA A 488 -5.26 5.49 22.23
C ALA A 488 -6.27 4.33 22.32
N THR A 489 -5.99 3.25 23.06
CA THR A 489 -6.97 2.16 23.30
C THR A 489 -6.49 1.21 24.41
N ASP A 490 -7.27 1.03 25.40
CA ASP A 490 -6.99 0.29 26.63
C ASP A 490 -7.03 -1.25 26.53
N GLN A 491 -6.48 -1.94 25.56
CA GLN A 491 -6.47 -3.42 25.65
C GLN A 491 -5.59 -4.21 24.67
N ALA A 492 -4.91 -3.61 23.74
CA ALA A 492 -3.84 -4.34 23.02
C ALA A 492 -2.52 -4.15 23.76
N ALA A 493 -1.64 -5.15 23.73
CA ALA A 493 -0.26 -4.92 24.15
C ALA A 493 0.25 -3.67 23.44
N PRO A 494 0.82 -2.68 24.18
CA PRO A 494 1.17 -1.40 23.57
C PRO A 494 2.11 -1.65 22.40
N SER A 495 1.78 -1.05 21.23
CA SER A 495 2.62 -1.15 20.05
C SER A 495 4.04 -0.69 20.38
N THR A 496 5.04 -1.46 19.99
CA THR A 496 6.45 -1.09 20.12
C THR A 496 6.99 -0.35 18.90
N ALA A 497 6.16 -0.12 17.87
CA ALA A 497 6.58 0.52 16.63
C ALA A 497 7.08 1.96 16.85
N VAL A 498 6.26 2.83 17.44
CA VAL A 498 6.66 4.22 17.73
C VAL A 498 7.82 4.28 18.71
N PRO A 499 7.78 3.60 19.87
CA PRO A 499 8.92 3.54 20.77
C PRO A 499 10.22 3.07 20.10
N SER A 500 10.18 2.03 19.25
CA SER A 500 11.37 1.53 18.55
C SER A 500 11.93 2.56 17.56
N ALA A 501 11.06 3.22 16.80
CA ALA A 501 11.46 4.25 15.86
C ALA A 501 12.12 5.46 16.56
N VAL A 502 11.48 5.99 17.60
CA VAL A 502 12.01 7.13 18.37
C VAL A 502 13.31 6.75 19.09
N THR A 503 13.39 5.54 19.63
CA THR A 503 14.62 5.04 20.26
C THR A 503 15.76 4.93 19.23
N GLY A 504 15.48 4.51 18.00
CA GLY A 504 16.47 4.51 16.91
C GLY A 504 16.98 5.91 16.58
N LEU A 505 16.10 6.93 16.53
CA LEU A 505 16.51 8.33 16.33
C LEU A 505 17.33 8.87 17.49
N ALA A 506 16.88 8.65 18.74
CA ALA A 506 17.61 9.06 19.93
C ALA A 506 19.00 8.41 19.98
N LEU A 507 19.08 7.11 19.68
CA LEU A 507 20.34 6.37 19.60
C LEU A 507 21.32 6.98 18.59
N LYS A 508 20.80 7.44 17.42
CA LYS A 508 21.59 8.16 16.42
C LYS A 508 22.10 9.50 17.00
N ALA A 509 21.24 10.28 17.65
CA ALA A 509 21.61 11.55 18.25
C ALA A 509 22.70 11.37 19.31
N PHE A 510 22.57 10.39 20.20
CA PHE A 510 23.65 10.05 21.15
C PHE A 510 24.96 9.72 20.44
N ALA A 511 24.91 8.88 19.43
CA ALA A 511 26.10 8.43 18.71
C ALA A 511 26.82 9.58 17.95
N GLN A 512 26.07 10.48 17.32
CA GLN A 512 26.62 11.66 16.62
C GLN A 512 27.28 12.65 17.60
N ALA A 513 26.80 12.74 18.84
CA ALA A 513 27.44 13.50 19.92
C ALA A 513 28.63 12.78 20.59
N GLY A 514 28.99 11.57 20.11
CA GLY A 514 30.09 10.76 20.64
C GLY A 514 29.71 9.78 21.76
N PHE A 515 28.43 9.66 22.08
CA PHE A 515 27.90 8.74 23.09
C PHE A 515 27.37 7.47 22.44
N THR A 516 28.20 6.44 22.35
CA THR A 516 27.79 5.14 21.77
C THR A 516 27.40 4.13 22.86
N GLY A 517 26.81 3.00 22.45
CA GLY A 517 26.54 1.89 23.38
C GLY A 517 27.76 1.32 24.09
N LYS A 518 28.98 1.64 23.64
CA LYS A 518 30.24 1.27 24.30
C LYS A 518 30.69 2.29 25.35
N SER A 519 30.31 3.55 25.20
CA SER A 519 30.81 4.66 26.04
C SER A 519 29.77 5.31 26.92
N ASP A 520 28.46 5.03 26.71
CA ASP A 520 27.39 5.69 27.44
C ASP A 520 26.27 4.71 27.84
N ALA A 521 25.84 4.77 29.10
CA ALA A 521 24.85 3.84 29.64
C ALA A 521 23.44 4.02 29.03
N ALA A 522 23.04 5.26 28.73
CA ALA A 522 21.73 5.51 28.10
C ALA A 522 21.73 5.02 26.64
N ALA A 523 22.78 5.30 25.89
CA ALA A 523 22.97 4.77 24.55
C ALA A 523 23.01 3.22 24.54
N ARG A 524 23.65 2.61 25.54
CA ARG A 524 23.66 1.15 25.69
C ARG A 524 22.26 0.58 25.89
N LYS A 525 21.48 1.13 26.83
CA LYS A 525 20.10 0.70 27.05
C LYS A 525 19.22 0.88 25.80
N ALA A 526 19.39 1.99 25.09
CA ALA A 526 18.67 2.24 23.83
C ALA A 526 19.03 1.22 22.75
N LEU A 527 20.31 0.88 22.61
CA LEU A 527 20.79 -0.14 21.70
C LEU A 527 20.20 -1.52 22.04
N ASP A 528 20.27 -1.92 23.30
CA ASP A 528 19.72 -3.20 23.75
C ASP A 528 18.20 -3.24 23.54
N TYR A 529 17.48 -2.13 23.78
CA TYR A 529 16.05 -2.01 23.52
C TYR A 529 15.71 -2.27 22.06
N VAL A 530 16.33 -1.53 21.12
CA VAL A 530 15.97 -1.67 19.69
C VAL A 530 16.32 -3.04 19.15
N VAL A 531 17.45 -3.62 19.55
CA VAL A 531 17.83 -4.97 19.12
C VAL A 531 16.87 -6.01 19.69
N ALA A 532 16.53 -5.94 20.99
CA ALA A 532 15.59 -6.89 21.61
C ALA A 532 14.18 -6.81 21.03
N ARG A 533 13.73 -5.64 20.58
CA ARG A 533 12.36 -5.42 20.07
C ARG A 533 12.21 -5.66 18.57
N THR A 534 13.30 -5.60 17.82
CA THR A 534 13.23 -5.67 16.36
C THR A 534 13.98 -6.86 15.76
N MET A 535 14.82 -7.55 16.54
CA MET A 535 15.56 -8.72 16.06
C MET A 535 15.05 -10.01 16.71
N VAL A 536 14.61 -10.95 15.90
CA VAL A 536 14.13 -12.27 16.35
C VAL A 536 14.86 -13.36 15.57
N GLY A 537 15.62 -14.21 16.26
CA GLY A 537 16.33 -15.29 15.62
C GLY A 537 17.40 -14.85 14.60
N GLY A 538 17.89 -13.61 14.71
CA GLY A 538 18.84 -13.02 13.75
C GLY A 538 18.18 -12.34 12.54
N GLU A 539 16.87 -12.38 12.43
CA GLU A 539 16.09 -11.69 11.41
C GLU A 539 15.48 -10.41 11.96
N PHE A 540 15.33 -9.40 11.10
CA PHE A 540 14.61 -8.19 11.46
C PHE A 540 13.09 -8.44 11.36
N ARG A 541 12.41 -8.29 12.48
CA ARG A 541 10.95 -8.46 12.63
C ARG A 541 10.37 -7.29 13.41
N PRO A 542 10.15 -6.14 12.76
CA PRO A 542 9.56 -4.99 13.42
C PRO A 542 8.10 -5.25 13.78
N ASP A 543 7.63 -4.58 14.82
CA ASP A 543 6.20 -4.53 15.11
C ASP A 543 5.43 -3.91 13.93
N GLN A 544 4.46 -4.65 13.40
CA GLN A 544 3.65 -4.23 12.25
C GLN A 544 2.44 -3.38 12.63
N SER A 545 2.18 -3.19 13.92
CA SER A 545 1.05 -2.39 14.38
C SER A 545 1.19 -0.93 13.94
N GLY A 546 0.07 -0.34 13.53
CA GLY A 546 0.04 1.03 13.03
C GLY A 546 0.71 1.25 11.68
N GLY A 547 1.15 0.20 10.97
CA GLY A 547 1.72 0.31 9.63
C GLY A 547 3.09 1.00 9.58
N LEU A 548 3.83 1.14 10.68
CA LEU A 548 5.06 1.95 10.77
C LEU A 548 6.36 1.18 10.49
N ALA A 549 6.28 -0.06 9.99
CA ALA A 549 7.46 -0.94 9.89
C ALA A 549 8.62 -0.32 9.08
N ASN A 550 8.33 0.40 7.99
CA ASN A 550 9.38 1.08 7.22
C ASN A 550 10.06 2.22 8.01
N TYR A 551 9.27 2.99 8.79
CA TYR A 551 9.81 4.00 9.70
C TYR A 551 10.69 3.37 10.78
N VAL A 552 10.22 2.28 11.41
CA VAL A 552 10.99 1.53 12.41
C VAL A 552 12.29 1.02 11.81
N ALA A 553 12.23 0.34 10.66
CA ALA A 553 13.41 -0.17 9.97
C ALA A 553 14.42 0.93 9.66
N SER A 554 13.95 2.04 9.08
CA SER A 554 14.82 3.15 8.69
C SER A 554 15.46 3.84 9.89
N MET A 555 14.69 4.16 10.92
CA MET A 555 15.19 4.88 12.09
C MET A 555 16.10 4.01 12.97
N VAL A 556 15.77 2.71 13.12
CA VAL A 556 16.63 1.77 13.83
C VAL A 556 17.93 1.54 13.04
N LEU A 557 17.87 1.36 11.73
CA LEU A 557 19.09 1.21 10.92
C LEU A 557 20.02 2.42 11.05
N MET A 558 19.47 3.65 10.97
CA MET A 558 20.27 4.86 11.21
C MET A 558 20.92 4.89 12.59
N GLY A 559 20.18 4.50 13.63
CA GLY A 559 20.70 4.42 15.00
C GLY A 559 21.82 3.39 15.16
N LEU A 560 21.66 2.19 14.60
CA LEU A 560 22.66 1.13 14.65
C LEU A 560 23.90 1.48 13.82
N ALA A 561 23.74 2.00 12.61
CA ALA A 561 24.83 2.41 11.74
C ALA A 561 25.68 3.51 12.37
N ALA A 562 25.06 4.47 13.08
CA ALA A 562 25.75 5.55 13.75
C ALA A 562 26.67 5.07 14.88
N GLN A 563 26.42 3.89 15.45
CA GLN A 563 27.27 3.32 16.52
C GLN A 563 28.70 2.98 16.02
N GLN A 564 28.88 2.76 14.74
CA GLN A 564 30.15 2.34 14.13
C GLN A 564 30.80 1.14 14.87
N ASP A 565 29.95 0.19 15.28
CA ASP A 565 30.31 -1.01 16.02
C ASP A 565 30.15 -2.24 15.10
N ASP A 566 31.26 -2.89 14.78
CA ASP A 566 31.29 -4.05 13.90
C ASP A 566 30.53 -5.27 14.46
N SER A 567 30.24 -5.30 15.77
CA SER A 567 29.37 -6.31 16.36
C SER A 567 27.92 -6.19 15.89
N LEU A 568 27.53 -5.05 15.35
CA LEU A 568 26.18 -4.76 14.85
C LEU A 568 26.01 -5.05 13.34
N VAL A 569 27.01 -5.61 12.67
CA VAL A 569 26.94 -5.93 11.24
C VAL A 569 25.73 -6.79 10.90
N ARG A 570 25.45 -7.84 11.69
CA ARG A 570 24.29 -8.72 11.42
C ARG A 570 22.94 -8.02 11.51
N PRO A 571 22.61 -7.28 12.58
CA PRO A 571 21.35 -6.52 12.60
C PRO A 571 21.30 -5.43 11.52
N VAL A 572 22.39 -4.73 11.22
CA VAL A 572 22.46 -3.74 10.13
C VAL A 572 22.12 -4.38 8.79
N GLU A 573 22.73 -5.51 8.46
CA GLU A 573 22.48 -6.28 7.23
C GLU A 573 21.03 -6.82 7.16
N ALA A 574 20.51 -7.33 8.28
CA ALA A 574 19.16 -7.84 8.34
C ALA A 574 18.12 -6.73 8.06
N ILE A 575 18.33 -5.54 8.65
CA ILE A 575 17.42 -4.40 8.45
C ILE A 575 17.56 -3.85 7.04
N ARG A 576 18.78 -3.72 6.52
CA ARG A 576 19.01 -3.31 5.13
C ARG A 576 18.30 -4.26 4.14
N THR A 577 18.47 -5.55 4.33
CA THR A 577 17.81 -6.57 3.49
C THR A 577 16.29 -6.46 3.57
N TRP A 578 15.76 -6.20 4.77
CA TRP A 578 14.32 -6.01 4.95
C TRP A 578 13.83 -4.76 4.19
N LEU A 579 14.51 -3.62 4.30
CA LEU A 579 14.16 -2.39 3.59
C LEU A 579 14.17 -2.58 2.07
N VAL A 580 15.19 -3.23 1.54
CA VAL A 580 15.31 -3.49 0.09
C VAL A 580 14.21 -4.42 -0.40
N ARG A 581 13.86 -5.47 0.36
CA ARG A 581 12.76 -6.38 0.02
C ARG A 581 11.38 -5.75 0.08
N ASN A 582 11.21 -4.68 0.85
CA ASN A 582 9.94 -3.97 0.97
C ASN A 582 9.85 -2.75 0.05
N GLN A 583 10.84 -2.53 -0.79
CA GLN A 583 10.79 -1.56 -1.86
C GLN A 583 9.98 -2.13 -3.02
N TRP A 584 9.09 -1.35 -3.61
CA TRP A 584 8.32 -1.75 -4.76
C TRP A 584 9.20 -1.86 -6.02
N ASP A 585 9.29 -3.05 -6.60
CA ASP A 585 10.06 -3.28 -7.81
C ASP A 585 9.48 -4.40 -8.69
N GLN A 586 10.29 -4.96 -9.58
CA GLN A 586 9.87 -6.00 -10.51
C GLN A 586 9.48 -7.31 -9.81
N GLU A 587 9.93 -7.57 -8.59
CA GLU A 587 9.57 -8.78 -7.84
C GLU A 587 8.07 -8.77 -7.47
N GLU A 588 7.49 -7.59 -7.23
CA GLU A 588 6.05 -7.40 -7.06
C GLU A 588 5.30 -7.18 -8.38
N GLY A 589 5.96 -7.30 -9.51
CA GLY A 589 5.38 -7.05 -10.83
C GLY A 589 5.23 -5.55 -11.17
N ILE A 590 5.89 -4.67 -10.43
CA ILE A 590 5.86 -3.22 -10.65
C ILE A 590 7.04 -2.83 -11.56
N GLY A 591 6.74 -2.44 -12.79
CA GLY A 591 7.75 -2.01 -13.76
C GLY A 591 8.21 -0.56 -13.57
N PRO A 592 9.34 -0.17 -14.21
CA PRO A 592 9.92 1.18 -14.05
C PRO A 592 8.99 2.34 -14.44
N ASN A 593 7.95 2.08 -15.21
CA ASN A 593 6.98 3.08 -15.64
C ASN A 593 5.79 3.24 -14.69
N ALA A 594 5.68 2.41 -13.66
CA ALA A 594 4.61 2.49 -12.69
C ALA A 594 4.90 3.54 -11.61
N ASP A 595 3.87 4.23 -11.12
CA ASP A 595 3.99 5.26 -10.08
C ASP A 595 4.55 4.76 -8.76
N TRP A 596 4.54 3.45 -8.53
CA TRP A 596 5.02 2.83 -7.30
C TRP A 596 6.46 2.35 -7.38
N PHE A 597 6.99 2.21 -8.60
CA PHE A 597 8.32 1.64 -8.82
C PHE A 597 9.41 2.41 -8.05
N GLY A 598 10.19 1.68 -7.30
CA GLY A 598 11.29 2.20 -6.50
C GLY A 598 10.89 2.85 -5.18
N GLY A 599 9.59 2.99 -4.91
CA GLY A 599 9.11 3.60 -3.69
C GLY A 599 9.03 2.64 -2.51
N ALA A 600 9.02 3.19 -1.30
CA ALA A 600 8.72 2.51 -0.06
C ALA A 600 7.49 3.16 0.58
N GLY A 601 6.64 2.37 1.24
CA GLY A 601 5.42 2.83 1.88
C GLY A 601 5.28 2.39 3.32
N TYR A 602 4.15 2.68 3.92
CA TYR A 602 3.84 2.28 5.28
C TYR A 602 3.70 0.76 5.40
N GLY A 603 4.14 0.22 6.53
CA GLY A 603 4.02 -1.21 6.84
C GLY A 603 4.90 -2.08 5.96
N ASN A 604 4.36 -3.22 5.61
CA ASN A 604 4.95 -4.18 4.70
C ASN A 604 4.28 -4.03 3.33
N HIS A 605 4.99 -3.53 2.33
CA HIS A 605 4.45 -3.24 0.99
C HIS A 605 3.20 -2.33 0.99
N GLY A 606 3.18 -1.29 1.82
CA GLY A 606 2.16 -0.25 1.75
C GLY A 606 2.34 0.66 0.53
N ARG A 607 1.29 1.45 0.19
CA ARG A 607 1.36 2.46 -0.87
C ARG A 607 2.59 3.36 -0.66
N PRO A 608 3.47 3.48 -1.66
CA PRO A 608 4.70 4.24 -1.50
C PRO A 608 4.44 5.74 -1.45
N ASP A 609 5.24 6.43 -0.68
CA ASP A 609 5.28 7.88 -0.57
C ASP A 609 6.70 8.39 -0.36
N LEU A 610 6.91 9.68 -0.59
CA LEU A 610 8.24 10.28 -0.51
C LEU A 610 8.78 10.32 0.92
N SER A 611 7.91 10.42 1.94
CA SER A 611 8.36 10.41 3.34
C SER A 611 8.98 9.07 3.74
N ASN A 612 8.32 7.96 3.39
CA ASN A 612 8.83 6.62 3.62
C ASN A 612 10.07 6.34 2.76
N THR A 613 10.03 6.68 1.47
CA THR A 613 11.13 6.42 0.53
C THR A 613 12.40 7.19 0.90
N GLN A 614 12.29 8.47 1.28
CA GLN A 614 13.44 9.27 1.69
C GLN A 614 14.06 8.79 3.00
N LEU A 615 13.23 8.29 3.96
CA LEU A 615 13.77 7.71 5.21
C LEU A 615 14.51 6.40 4.94
N MET A 616 14.00 5.56 4.03
CA MET A 616 14.73 4.39 3.56
C MET A 616 16.08 4.79 2.96
N LEU A 617 16.11 5.80 2.08
CA LEU A 617 17.36 6.30 1.50
C LEU A 617 18.31 6.90 2.54
N ASP A 618 17.78 7.61 3.55
CA ASP A 618 18.58 8.10 4.67
C ASP A 618 19.27 6.95 5.43
N ALA A 619 18.51 5.89 5.69
CA ALA A 619 19.01 4.74 6.41
C ALA A 619 20.05 3.94 5.58
N LEU A 620 19.79 3.75 4.29
CA LEU A 620 20.73 3.09 3.39
C LEU A 620 22.03 3.90 3.25
N HIS A 621 21.92 5.22 3.11
CA HIS A 621 23.08 6.12 3.06
C HIS A 621 23.89 6.07 4.36
N ASP A 622 23.24 6.16 5.52
CA ASP A 622 23.91 6.10 6.83
C ASP A 622 24.56 4.73 7.07
N ALA A 623 23.98 3.65 6.54
CA ALA A 623 24.56 2.32 6.53
C ALA A 623 25.65 2.13 5.45
N GLY A 624 26.02 3.18 4.74
CA GLY A 624 27.12 3.16 3.78
C GLY A 624 26.80 2.47 2.45
N VAL A 625 25.54 2.33 2.08
CA VAL A 625 25.12 1.78 0.79
C VAL A 625 25.54 2.71 -0.34
N SER A 626 26.08 2.15 -1.41
CA SER A 626 26.58 2.91 -2.57
C SER A 626 25.45 3.61 -3.32
N THR A 627 25.77 4.75 -3.92
CA THR A 627 24.86 5.46 -4.84
C THR A 627 24.47 4.60 -6.05
N ASP A 628 25.33 3.65 -6.45
CA ASP A 628 25.06 2.74 -7.58
C ASP A 628 24.27 1.49 -7.17
N ASP A 629 23.91 1.34 -5.88
CA ASP A 629 23.13 0.19 -5.42
C ASP A 629 21.77 0.18 -6.15
N PRO A 630 21.32 -0.97 -6.67
CA PRO A 630 20.06 -1.06 -7.40
C PRO A 630 18.86 -0.54 -6.60
N ALA A 631 18.83 -0.70 -5.28
CA ALA A 631 17.75 -0.16 -4.46
C ALA A 631 17.77 1.38 -4.44
N VAL A 632 18.94 1.99 -4.37
CA VAL A 632 19.10 3.46 -4.43
C VAL A 632 18.68 3.98 -5.80
N GLN A 633 19.08 3.30 -6.88
CA GLN A 633 18.73 3.70 -8.24
C GLN A 633 17.24 3.51 -8.54
N ARG A 634 16.60 2.46 -8.03
CA ARG A 634 15.14 2.33 -8.11
C ARG A 634 14.43 3.45 -7.35
N ALA A 635 14.89 3.76 -6.13
CA ALA A 635 14.32 4.85 -5.35
C ALA A 635 14.43 6.20 -6.07
N LEU A 636 15.52 6.45 -6.82
CA LEU A 636 15.66 7.64 -7.64
C LEU A 636 14.53 7.79 -8.67
N VAL A 637 14.07 6.69 -9.28
CA VAL A 637 12.93 6.71 -10.20
C VAL A 637 11.67 7.20 -9.49
N PHE A 638 11.38 6.66 -8.32
CA PHE A 638 10.22 7.09 -7.53
C PHE A 638 10.33 8.56 -7.12
N VAL A 639 11.48 8.96 -6.59
CA VAL A 639 11.74 10.35 -6.17
C VAL A 639 11.55 11.31 -7.33
N ALA A 640 12.09 11.01 -8.52
CA ALA A 640 11.91 11.86 -9.70
C ALA A 640 10.44 12.02 -10.10
N ARG A 641 9.60 10.98 -9.89
CA ARG A 641 8.16 11.04 -10.16
C ARG A 641 7.36 11.85 -9.15
N THR A 642 7.91 12.11 -7.97
CA THR A 642 7.30 13.02 -7.00
C THR A 642 7.66 14.48 -7.22
N GLN A 643 8.55 14.79 -8.18
CA GLN A 643 8.97 16.15 -8.44
C GLN A 643 7.95 16.91 -9.32
N ASN A 644 7.59 18.10 -8.89
CA ASN A 644 6.66 19.00 -9.58
C ASN A 644 7.38 19.81 -10.66
N THR A 645 7.70 19.16 -11.77
CA THR A 645 8.34 19.75 -12.94
C THR A 645 7.59 19.37 -14.20
N LYS A 646 7.68 20.21 -15.24
CA LYS A 646 7.09 19.89 -16.55
C LYS A 646 7.83 18.78 -17.30
N ALA A 647 9.02 18.42 -16.86
CA ALA A 647 9.77 17.27 -17.36
C ALA A 647 9.23 15.93 -16.80
N ASN A 648 8.49 15.96 -15.70
CA ASN A 648 7.79 14.80 -15.16
C ASN A 648 6.54 14.55 -16.01
N ASP A 649 6.46 13.40 -16.67
CA ASP A 649 5.39 13.03 -17.60
C ASP A 649 4.06 12.63 -16.92
N ALA A 650 4.08 12.48 -15.60
CA ALA A 650 2.88 12.15 -14.83
C ALA A 650 1.79 13.23 -15.04
N THR A 651 0.55 12.78 -15.25
CA THR A 651 -0.59 13.68 -15.51
C THR A 651 -0.77 14.76 -14.45
N TRP A 652 -0.51 14.44 -13.19
CA TRP A 652 -0.59 15.41 -12.09
C TRP A 652 0.49 16.49 -12.19
N ALA A 653 1.71 16.13 -12.61
CA ALA A 653 2.82 17.08 -12.74
C ALA A 653 2.61 18.02 -13.93
N GLN A 654 2.03 17.52 -15.01
CA GLN A 654 1.65 18.36 -16.17
C GLN A 654 0.58 19.41 -15.80
N LYS A 655 -0.29 19.08 -14.85
CA LYS A 655 -1.31 20.00 -14.29
C LYS A 655 -0.84 20.76 -13.05
N GLY A 656 0.31 20.39 -12.49
CA GLY A 656 0.88 21.00 -11.29
C GLY A 656 1.49 22.38 -11.55
N SER A 657 2.02 23.02 -10.50
CA SER A 657 2.63 24.34 -10.56
C SER A 657 3.91 24.38 -11.41
N GLY A 658 4.60 23.25 -11.55
CA GLY A 658 5.89 23.18 -12.25
C GLY A 658 6.99 23.97 -11.51
N ASP A 659 6.87 24.09 -10.19
CA ASP A 659 7.72 24.96 -9.35
C ASP A 659 9.08 24.32 -9.00
N GLY A 660 9.30 23.07 -9.35
CA GLY A 660 10.56 22.35 -9.11
C GLY A 660 10.63 21.62 -7.77
N GLY A 661 9.71 21.86 -6.84
CA GLY A 661 9.63 21.19 -5.55
C GLY A 661 9.01 19.80 -5.64
N PHE A 662 8.62 19.22 -4.49
CA PHE A 662 8.16 17.83 -4.41
C PHE A 662 6.82 17.72 -3.70
N VAL A 663 6.01 16.76 -4.16
CA VAL A 663 4.74 16.35 -3.54
C VAL A 663 4.93 15.08 -2.71
N TYR A 664 3.87 14.65 -2.00
CA TYR A 664 3.92 13.51 -1.11
C TYR A 664 4.06 12.16 -1.84
N THR A 665 3.27 11.94 -2.88
CA THR A 665 3.31 10.70 -3.67
C THR A 665 2.76 10.94 -5.08
N PRO A 666 3.28 10.24 -6.11
CA PRO A 666 2.73 10.25 -7.46
C PRO A 666 1.50 9.35 -7.58
N SER A 667 1.24 8.47 -6.61
CA SER A 667 0.18 7.47 -6.65
C SER A 667 -1.21 8.12 -6.71
N ASN A 668 -2.16 7.42 -7.36
CA ASN A 668 -3.56 7.84 -7.46
C ASN A 668 -3.76 9.23 -8.09
N GLY A 669 -2.92 9.58 -9.07
CA GLY A 669 -2.97 10.89 -9.72
C GLY A 669 -2.33 12.01 -8.91
N GLY A 670 -1.45 11.64 -7.98
CA GLY A 670 -0.68 12.55 -7.15
C GLY A 670 -1.40 12.98 -5.87
N GLU A 671 -0.63 13.15 -4.79
CA GLU A 671 -1.13 13.65 -3.50
C GLU A 671 -0.12 14.60 -2.88
N SER A 672 -0.59 15.71 -2.33
CA SER A 672 0.22 16.65 -1.56
C SER A 672 -0.56 17.18 -0.36
N PHE A 673 0.08 17.27 0.80
CA PHE A 673 -0.54 17.84 2.00
C PHE A 673 -0.63 19.37 1.96
N ALA A 674 0.08 20.02 1.04
CA ALA A 674 -0.03 21.46 0.79
C ALA A 674 -1.13 21.81 -0.21
N SER A 675 -1.82 20.81 -0.79
CA SER A 675 -2.90 21.05 -1.73
C SER A 675 -4.19 21.35 -0.99
N ASP A 676 -4.58 22.62 -0.96
CA ASP A 676 -5.91 23.03 -0.52
C ASP A 676 -6.92 22.90 -1.66
N ALA A 677 -8.20 22.72 -1.31
CA ALA A 677 -9.28 22.78 -2.28
C ALA A 677 -9.31 24.17 -2.93
N ALA A 678 -9.52 24.20 -4.25
CA ALA A 678 -9.58 25.33 -5.15
C ALA A 678 -9.57 26.73 -4.48
N GLY A 679 -8.50 27.49 -4.64
CA GLY A 679 -8.34 28.83 -4.14
C GLY A 679 -6.96 29.41 -4.40
N GLU A 680 -6.73 30.62 -3.94
CA GLU A 680 -5.43 31.25 -3.95
C GLU A 680 -4.41 30.41 -3.17
N GLY A 681 -3.27 30.12 -3.79
CA GLY A 681 -2.13 29.55 -3.08
C GLY A 681 -1.67 30.46 -1.95
N ARG A 682 -1.07 29.88 -0.92
CA ARG A 682 -0.52 30.61 0.23
C ARG A 682 0.47 31.72 -0.18
N TYR A 683 1.01 31.61 -1.40
CA TYR A 683 1.94 32.59 -1.99
C TYR A 683 1.29 33.42 -3.14
N GLY A 684 -0.04 33.42 -3.23
CA GLY A 684 -0.77 34.25 -4.21
C GLY A 684 -0.80 33.70 -5.63
N GLU A 685 -0.45 32.42 -5.82
CA GLU A 685 -0.59 31.77 -7.13
C GLU A 685 -2.07 31.53 -7.45
N LYS A 686 -2.52 32.08 -8.56
CA LYS A 686 -3.87 31.79 -9.08
C LYS A 686 -3.86 30.50 -9.86
N MET A 687 -4.67 29.55 -9.41
CA MET A 687 -4.86 28.28 -10.10
C MET A 687 -6.05 28.36 -11.06
N PRO A 688 -6.01 27.71 -12.23
CA PRO A 688 -7.13 27.64 -13.13
C PRO A 688 -8.36 27.06 -12.44
N GLU A 689 -9.52 27.64 -12.68
CA GLU A 689 -10.80 27.22 -12.13
C GLU A 689 -11.07 25.75 -12.50
N GLY A 690 -11.39 24.90 -11.52
CA GLY A 690 -11.69 23.49 -11.72
C GLY A 690 -10.49 22.51 -11.71
N THR A 691 -9.25 22.98 -11.51
CA THR A 691 -8.07 22.13 -11.39
C THR A 691 -7.65 21.95 -9.94
N ARG A 692 -7.58 20.70 -9.46
CA ARG A 692 -6.87 20.37 -8.23
C ARG A 692 -5.38 20.41 -8.53
N SER A 693 -4.73 21.52 -8.22
CA SER A 693 -3.29 21.62 -8.36
C SER A 693 -2.60 21.02 -7.15
N LEU A 694 -1.63 20.15 -7.42
CA LEU A 694 -0.74 19.67 -6.38
C LEU A 694 0.39 20.69 -6.19
N ARG A 695 0.59 21.12 -4.96
CA ARG A 695 1.64 22.06 -4.58
C ARG A 695 2.77 21.34 -3.88
N SER A 696 3.97 21.78 -4.17
CA SER A 696 5.16 21.38 -3.44
C SER A 696 5.18 21.99 -2.04
N TYR A 697 5.84 21.35 -1.09
CA TYR A 697 6.01 21.85 0.27
C TYR A 697 7.36 21.47 0.88
N GLY A 698 7.75 22.19 1.94
CA GLY A 698 9.10 22.22 2.46
C GLY A 698 9.67 20.83 2.80
N SER A 699 9.03 20.09 3.68
CA SER A 699 9.58 18.79 4.12
C SER A 699 9.77 17.81 2.98
N MET A 700 8.84 17.75 2.00
CA MET A 700 9.02 16.86 0.84
C MET A 700 10.05 17.40 -0.16
N THR A 701 10.15 18.70 -0.33
CA THR A 701 11.14 19.27 -1.25
C THR A 701 12.56 19.05 -0.75
N TYR A 702 12.83 19.29 0.53
CA TYR A 702 14.14 18.99 1.08
C TYR A 702 14.43 17.49 1.11
N ALA A 703 13.42 16.66 1.39
CA ALA A 703 13.54 15.20 1.33
C ALA A 703 13.89 14.70 -0.08
N GLY A 704 13.15 15.17 -1.10
CA GLY A 704 13.39 14.83 -2.49
C GLY A 704 14.75 15.32 -3.00
N PHE A 705 15.08 16.59 -2.76
CA PHE A 705 16.38 17.17 -3.09
C PHE A 705 17.54 16.36 -2.51
N LYS A 706 17.52 16.07 -1.22
CA LYS A 706 18.51 15.22 -0.56
C LYS A 706 18.60 13.84 -1.21
N SER A 707 17.45 13.24 -1.52
CA SER A 707 17.38 11.93 -2.13
C SER A 707 18.02 11.89 -3.54
N LEU A 708 17.86 12.97 -4.32
CA LEU A 708 18.58 13.12 -5.60
C LEU A 708 20.09 13.11 -5.39
N LEU A 709 20.58 13.84 -4.38
CA LEU A 709 22.01 13.90 -4.06
C LEU A 709 22.53 12.55 -3.57
N TYR A 710 21.80 11.84 -2.71
CA TYR A 710 22.16 10.51 -2.23
C TYR A 710 22.14 9.44 -3.32
N ALA A 711 21.35 9.63 -4.36
CA ALA A 711 21.37 8.80 -5.56
C ALA A 711 22.45 9.20 -6.57
N GLY A 712 23.30 10.16 -6.23
CA GLY A 712 24.49 10.54 -7.00
C GLY A 712 24.29 11.55 -8.12
N LEU A 713 23.16 12.27 -8.16
CA LEU A 713 22.92 13.29 -9.17
C LEU A 713 23.81 14.52 -8.94
N SER A 714 24.33 15.08 -10.04
CA SER A 714 25.17 16.27 -10.00
C SER A 714 24.37 17.54 -9.74
N LYS A 715 25.07 18.62 -9.35
CA LYS A 715 24.46 19.95 -9.18
C LYS A 715 23.85 20.51 -10.48
N ASP A 716 24.36 20.06 -11.63
CA ASP A 716 23.93 20.52 -12.95
C ASP A 716 22.76 19.69 -13.51
N ASP A 717 22.32 18.63 -12.77
CA ASP A 717 21.12 17.88 -13.14
C ASP A 717 19.90 18.80 -13.03
N PRO A 718 19.06 18.88 -14.07
CA PRO A 718 17.90 19.78 -14.07
C PRO A 718 16.93 19.55 -12.89
N ARG A 719 16.85 18.31 -12.36
CA ARG A 719 16.02 17.99 -11.21
C ARG A 719 16.59 18.59 -9.93
N VAL A 720 17.91 18.51 -9.76
CA VAL A 720 18.63 19.09 -8.62
C VAL A 720 18.54 20.61 -8.67
N THR A 721 18.80 21.21 -9.84
CA THR A 721 18.69 22.66 -10.03
C THR A 721 17.29 23.18 -9.75
N ALA A 722 16.26 22.52 -10.29
CA ALA A 722 14.86 22.93 -10.06
C ALA A 722 14.46 22.84 -8.57
N ALA A 723 14.89 21.78 -7.87
CA ALA A 723 14.66 21.63 -6.43
C ALA A 723 15.41 22.70 -5.62
N TRP A 724 16.66 22.99 -5.99
CA TRP A 724 17.46 24.01 -5.34
C TRP A 724 16.84 25.40 -5.50
N ASP A 725 16.36 25.75 -6.69
CA ASP A 725 15.66 27.01 -6.94
C ASP A 725 14.36 27.12 -6.16
N TRP A 726 13.63 26.00 -5.99
CA TRP A 726 12.46 25.99 -5.10
C TRP A 726 12.87 26.29 -3.65
N ILE A 727 13.94 25.64 -3.17
CA ILE A 727 14.50 25.85 -1.82
C ILE A 727 14.87 27.33 -1.65
N ARG A 728 15.57 27.93 -2.61
CA ARG A 728 15.97 29.33 -2.56
C ARG A 728 14.78 30.29 -2.52
N ARG A 729 13.70 30.02 -3.26
CA ARG A 729 12.46 30.83 -3.25
C ARG A 729 11.65 30.70 -1.98
N ASN A 730 11.73 29.56 -1.29
CA ASN A 730 10.92 29.26 -0.12
C ASN A 730 11.77 29.10 1.15
N TYR A 731 12.96 29.66 1.15
CA TYR A 731 13.93 29.48 2.23
C TYR A 731 13.45 30.08 3.55
N THR A 732 13.17 29.25 4.54
CA THR A 732 12.83 29.65 5.92
C THR A 732 12.96 28.45 6.87
N PHE A 733 13.31 28.71 8.14
CA PHE A 733 13.24 27.74 9.24
C PHE A 733 12.18 28.12 10.28
N ALA A 734 11.43 29.20 10.04
CA ALA A 734 10.35 29.61 10.94
C ALA A 734 9.13 28.65 10.85
N GLU A 735 8.93 28.03 9.71
CA GLU A 735 7.81 27.12 9.43
C GLU A 735 8.20 26.11 8.37
N ASN A 736 7.39 25.04 8.21
CA ASN A 736 7.45 24.11 7.07
C ASN A 736 6.75 24.78 5.88
N PRO A 737 7.47 25.27 4.86
CA PRO A 737 6.87 26.00 3.74
C PRO A 737 5.72 25.20 3.10
N GLY A 738 4.55 25.80 2.97
CA GLY A 738 3.33 25.16 2.47
C GLY A 738 2.46 24.50 3.55
N LEU A 739 2.99 24.17 4.73
CA LEU A 739 2.28 23.52 5.84
C LEU A 739 2.27 24.32 7.17
N GLY A 740 2.96 25.44 7.22
CA GLY A 740 3.06 26.26 8.44
C GLY A 740 3.78 25.50 9.55
N GLN A 741 3.17 25.43 10.72
CA GLN A 741 3.77 24.73 11.86
C GLN A 741 3.59 23.20 11.82
N GLN A 742 2.79 22.65 10.91
CA GLN A 742 2.59 21.20 10.84
C GLN A 742 3.86 20.48 10.35
N GLY A 743 4.35 19.54 11.14
CA GLY A 743 5.56 18.77 10.84
C GLY A 743 6.82 19.64 10.76
N ARG A 744 6.90 20.72 11.53
CA ARG A 744 8.02 21.68 11.48
C ARG A 744 9.34 21.03 11.91
N TYR A 745 9.37 20.22 12.94
CA TYR A 745 10.62 19.63 13.42
C TYR A 745 11.12 18.50 12.52
N TYR A 746 10.21 17.71 11.97
CA TYR A 746 10.53 16.78 10.89
C TYR A 746 11.12 17.54 9.67
N TYR A 747 10.51 18.67 9.30
CA TYR A 747 11.04 19.55 8.26
C TYR A 747 12.43 20.07 8.58
N LEU A 748 12.67 20.59 9.79
CA LEU A 748 13.97 21.12 10.20
C LEU A 748 15.07 20.04 10.15
N HIS A 749 14.77 18.82 10.59
CA HIS A 749 15.67 17.68 10.48
C HIS A 749 15.96 17.31 9.01
N ALA A 750 14.93 17.18 8.17
CA ALA A 750 15.09 16.87 6.75
C ALA A 750 15.88 17.98 6.01
N ALA A 751 15.60 19.25 6.35
CA ALA A 751 16.29 20.41 5.77
C ALA A 751 17.77 20.45 6.18
N ALA A 752 18.08 20.23 7.45
CA ALA A 752 19.47 20.20 7.92
C ALA A 752 20.30 19.12 7.20
N ARG A 753 19.73 17.91 7.07
CA ARG A 753 20.36 16.81 6.32
C ARG A 753 20.52 17.13 4.84
N ALA A 754 19.53 17.76 4.24
CA ALA A 754 19.56 18.16 2.83
C ALA A 754 20.62 19.24 2.55
N MET A 755 20.70 20.24 3.43
CA MET A 755 21.72 21.30 3.33
C MET A 755 23.13 20.76 3.57
N PHE A 756 23.29 19.83 4.49
CA PHE A 756 24.57 19.14 4.66
C PHE A 756 24.94 18.30 3.43
N ALA A 757 23.98 17.56 2.86
CA ALA A 757 24.18 16.80 1.62
C ALA A 757 24.52 17.69 0.42
N ALA A 758 23.99 18.91 0.39
CA ALA A 758 24.35 19.91 -0.61
C ALA A 758 25.78 20.46 -0.48
N ASN A 759 26.47 20.10 0.62
CA ASN A 759 27.85 20.51 0.94
C ASN A 759 28.10 22.01 0.75
N THR A 760 27.14 22.86 1.18
CA THR A 760 27.24 24.31 1.15
C THR A 760 27.03 24.88 2.54
N ALA A 761 27.72 25.99 2.84
CA ALA A 761 27.47 26.75 4.06
C ALA A 761 26.38 27.81 3.85
N SER A 762 26.18 28.27 2.62
CA SER A 762 25.36 29.41 2.31
C SER A 762 24.22 29.10 1.33
N VAL A 763 23.13 29.83 1.52
CA VAL A 763 22.00 29.92 0.58
C VAL A 763 21.84 31.37 0.18
N VAL A 764 21.69 31.62 -1.11
CA VAL A 764 21.28 32.91 -1.65
C VAL A 764 19.79 32.84 -1.95
N PRO A 765 18.91 33.38 -1.07
CA PRO A 765 17.48 33.34 -1.30
C PRO A 765 17.09 34.09 -2.58
N LEU A 766 16.15 33.56 -3.33
CA LEU A 766 15.52 34.24 -4.45
C LEU A 766 14.32 35.01 -3.93
N ASP A 767 14.25 36.33 -4.19
CA ASP A 767 13.06 37.07 -3.86
C ASP A 767 11.93 36.72 -4.86
N ALA A 768 10.84 36.13 -4.36
CA ALA A 768 9.68 35.81 -5.20
C ALA A 768 8.99 37.04 -5.83
N LYS A 769 9.26 38.25 -5.32
CA LYS A 769 8.63 39.52 -5.78
C LYS A 769 9.58 40.43 -6.54
N ALA A 770 10.87 40.30 -6.35
CA ALA A 770 11.89 41.04 -7.05
C ALA A 770 12.69 40.07 -7.93
N SER A 771 13.01 40.45 -9.16
CA SER A 771 13.85 39.68 -10.09
C SER A 771 15.33 39.62 -9.64
N GLY A 772 15.63 39.64 -8.33
CA GLY A 772 16.96 39.73 -7.75
C GLY A 772 17.26 38.68 -6.70
N GLU A 773 18.54 38.38 -6.55
CA GLU A 773 19.06 37.53 -5.51
C GLU A 773 19.14 38.31 -4.19
N GLY A 774 18.73 37.65 -3.09
CA GLY A 774 18.92 38.19 -1.75
C GLY A 774 20.39 38.10 -1.31
N ALA A 775 20.73 38.65 -0.16
CA ALA A 775 22.05 38.45 0.42
C ALA A 775 22.28 36.97 0.82
N ALA A 776 23.49 36.48 0.59
CA ALA A 776 23.87 35.14 1.01
C ALA A 776 23.70 34.98 2.52
N ARG A 777 23.08 33.88 2.95
CA ARG A 777 22.82 33.55 4.37
C ARG A 777 23.45 32.22 4.72
N ASN A 778 24.05 32.13 5.90
CA ASN A 778 24.51 30.85 6.41
C ASN A 778 23.33 30.08 7.00
N TRP A 779 22.92 28.99 6.36
CA TRP A 779 21.77 28.19 6.78
C TRP A 779 21.95 27.60 8.20
N ARG A 780 23.17 27.38 8.65
CA ARG A 780 23.45 26.85 9.98
C ARG A 780 23.10 27.88 11.05
N ASN A 781 23.49 29.15 10.81
CA ASN A 781 23.11 30.24 11.72
C ASN A 781 21.60 30.37 11.83
N ASP A 782 20.90 30.37 10.69
CA ASP A 782 19.44 30.50 10.65
C ASP A 782 18.71 29.32 11.32
N LEU A 783 19.18 28.11 11.10
CA LEU A 783 18.64 26.91 11.72
C LEU A 783 18.87 26.91 13.25
N VAL A 784 20.06 27.29 13.68
CA VAL A 784 20.40 27.39 15.11
C VAL A 784 19.51 28.44 15.78
N ASP A 785 19.37 29.63 15.20
CA ASP A 785 18.49 30.68 15.76
C ASP A 785 17.04 30.18 15.89
N ALA A 786 16.52 29.47 14.86
CA ALA A 786 15.17 28.91 14.84
C ALA A 786 14.96 27.84 15.94
N LEU A 787 15.97 27.02 16.21
CA LEU A 787 15.88 25.97 17.23
C LEU A 787 16.13 26.50 18.64
N LEU A 788 17.12 27.40 18.84
CA LEU A 788 17.37 28.03 20.14
C LEU A 788 16.17 28.85 20.62
N GLY A 789 15.47 29.55 19.71
CA GLY A 789 14.28 30.34 20.05
C GLY A 789 13.09 29.50 20.56
N THR A 790 13.15 28.17 20.41
CA THR A 790 12.05 27.25 20.78
C THR A 790 12.48 26.14 21.76
N GLN A 791 13.76 26.11 22.19
CA GLN A 791 14.21 25.19 23.21
C GLN A 791 13.64 25.56 24.58
N ARG A 792 13.07 24.61 25.27
CA ARG A 792 12.51 24.78 26.63
C ARG A 792 13.63 24.77 27.70
N GLU A 793 13.29 25.20 28.89
CA GLU A 793 14.25 25.24 30.03
C GLU A 793 14.78 23.85 30.37
N ASP A 794 13.93 22.82 30.26
CA ASP A 794 14.30 21.43 30.52
C ASP A 794 15.18 20.81 29.40
N GLY A 795 15.46 21.57 28.35
CA GLY A 795 16.26 21.16 27.20
C GLY A 795 15.47 20.51 26.07
N SER A 796 14.16 20.32 26.24
CA SER A 796 13.29 19.71 25.23
C SER A 796 12.82 20.72 24.18
N TRP A 797 12.24 20.14 23.11
CA TRP A 797 11.42 20.85 22.12
C TRP A 797 10.06 20.17 22.00
N VAL A 798 9.06 20.94 21.62
CA VAL A 798 7.70 20.43 21.34
C VAL A 798 7.04 21.34 20.30
N ASN A 799 6.20 20.75 19.46
CA ASN A 799 5.40 21.52 18.53
C ASN A 799 3.94 21.63 19.03
N GLY A 800 3.41 22.84 19.06
CA GLY A 800 1.99 23.05 19.36
C GLY A 800 1.02 22.53 18.28
N ALA A 801 1.52 22.32 17.06
CA ALA A 801 0.80 21.65 15.98
C ALA A 801 1.11 20.14 16.03
N ASP A 802 0.29 19.39 16.76
CA ASP A 802 0.52 17.97 17.11
C ASP A 802 0.36 16.96 15.97
N ARG A 803 0.11 17.40 14.75
CA ARG A 803 0.05 16.47 13.61
C ARG A 803 1.37 15.70 13.49
N TRP A 804 1.27 14.40 13.22
CA TRP A 804 2.41 13.46 13.15
C TRP A 804 3.21 13.32 14.44
N GLN A 805 2.53 13.44 15.58
CA GLN A 805 3.07 13.27 16.93
C GLN A 805 4.14 14.28 17.35
N GLU A 806 4.22 15.43 16.68
CA GLU A 806 5.14 16.51 17.09
C GLU A 806 4.75 17.20 18.41
N GLY A 807 3.60 16.85 19.01
CA GLY A 807 3.28 17.14 20.41
C GLY A 807 4.04 16.29 21.43
N GLN A 808 4.82 15.30 20.99
CA GLN A 808 5.62 14.43 21.88
C GLN A 808 7.05 14.97 22.01
N PRO A 809 7.43 15.44 23.20
CA PRO A 809 8.73 16.12 23.38
C PRO A 809 9.93 15.23 23.04
N GLU A 810 9.88 13.92 23.30
CA GLU A 810 11.00 13.02 23.06
C GLU A 810 11.29 12.88 21.56
N LEU A 811 10.25 12.75 20.72
CA LEU A 811 10.39 12.69 19.26
C LEU A 811 10.96 14.02 18.73
N VAL A 812 10.35 15.12 19.14
CA VAL A 812 10.72 16.46 18.66
C VAL A 812 12.13 16.84 19.12
N THR A 813 12.51 16.46 20.33
CA THR A 813 13.87 16.68 20.85
C THR A 813 14.89 15.87 20.04
N ALA A 814 14.58 14.63 19.68
CA ALA A 814 15.47 13.84 18.82
C ALA A 814 15.65 14.50 17.45
N TYR A 815 14.58 14.97 16.80
CA TYR A 815 14.69 15.72 15.52
C TYR A 815 15.50 17.01 15.68
N ALA A 816 15.25 17.80 16.72
CA ALA A 816 15.95 19.08 16.94
C ALA A 816 17.45 18.87 17.21
N VAL A 817 17.80 17.89 18.03
CA VAL A 817 19.19 17.53 18.31
C VAL A 817 19.89 17.09 17.04
N LEU A 818 19.32 16.17 16.26
CA LEU A 818 19.87 15.70 15.00
C LEU A 818 20.05 16.84 13.99
N ALA A 819 19.09 17.77 13.91
CA ALA A 819 19.19 18.94 13.04
C ALA A 819 20.36 19.86 13.46
N LEU A 820 20.53 20.13 14.75
CA LEU A 820 21.67 20.91 15.27
C LEU A 820 23.01 20.20 15.02
N GLU A 821 23.05 18.88 15.18
CA GLU A 821 24.26 18.09 14.92
C GLU A 821 24.66 18.15 13.44
N GLU A 822 23.70 18.14 12.50
CA GLU A 822 24.00 18.37 11.08
C GLU A 822 24.60 19.79 10.85
N ALA A 823 24.08 20.81 11.54
CA ALA A 823 24.59 22.17 11.45
C ALA A 823 26.02 22.30 12.04
N LEU A 824 26.39 21.47 13.00
CA LEU A 824 27.69 21.46 13.64
C LEU A 824 28.78 20.73 12.86
N LYS A 825 28.42 19.91 11.86
CA LYS A 825 29.36 19.19 11.01
C LYS A 825 30.16 20.17 10.12
N PRO A 826 31.47 19.96 9.92
CA PRO A 826 32.21 20.79 8.99
C PRO A 826 31.72 20.63 7.55
N VAL A 827 31.76 21.70 6.78
CA VAL A 827 31.66 21.61 5.32
C VAL A 827 32.90 20.85 4.83
N THR A 828 32.70 19.76 4.13
CA THR A 828 33.83 19.01 3.56
C THR A 828 34.53 19.86 2.52
N GLN A 829 35.81 20.05 2.68
CA GLN A 829 36.67 20.66 1.65
C GLN A 829 36.77 19.63 0.52
N GLY A 830 35.89 19.70 -0.48
CA GLY A 830 36.10 19.06 -1.76
C GLY A 830 37.17 19.86 -2.52
N ASP A 831 38.16 19.18 -3.06
CA ASP A 831 39.16 19.76 -3.97
C ASP A 831 38.54 20.32 -5.23
#